data_a9e1e638284f48ff3582f95fdd006006
#
_entry.id   a9e1e638284f48ff3582f95fdd006006
#
_cell.length_a   1.000
_cell.length_b   1.000
_cell.length_c   1.000
_cell.angle_alpha   90.00
_cell.angle_beta   90.00
_cell.angle_gamma   90.00
#
_symmetry.space_group_name_H-M   'P 1'
#
loop_
_entity.id
_entity.type
_entity.pdbx_description
1 polymer ?
#
loop_
_entity_poly.entity_id
_entity_poly.type
_entity_poly.pdbx_seq_one_letter_code
_entity_poly.pdbx_strand_id
1 'polypeptide(L)'
;MTTRLKNIITLVAVMFLFAATSVFANEKTYHLTSPDGHISTSVTVGEIIRYSVSRDGQVLIAPSAVSMRLSDGVVFGQNDKVRKVAKTSSDETFPAVAYKKAEVRDNYNQITLLFKEFALVFRAYDDGVAYRFEGRLGKAKEYKVISEQAEFDFGKDRTAFVPYVIGLGGKQFDGQFYNSFENTYRLQRLSEWRKDKLAFLPLAVGAEDGVKVLVTEAGLMNYPGMYLLGEEGSAKLKGVFAPYPKTVEQGGKHLLHGIVTEREDFIAKVSGDELFPWRTVIVSTSDAQLAVNDMVWKLSPAPDAETDWSWVKPGKVAWDWWNNWNVYGVDFKSGINNETYRYYIDFAAAHGIEYVILDHGWAVRLKADLLQVIPEIDMKGLVDYAKEHGVGIILWAGYWAFDRDMENVCRHYAEMGVKGFKVDYIDRDDQIAVNFHARAAEMAARYGLLIDFHGTYKPAGLNRRWPNVVNYEGVHGLEQMKWSDPSVDQVTYDVTAPFIRMTAGPMDYTQGAMRNATKSNFRPVNDEAMSQGTRCRQLAEYVVFDSPLNMLCDSPSNYMMEPECTGFIASVPTVWDESLPVNGEIGKFITLARRSGDMWYVGSLTNWDARELTLDLGFLGDGDWTLDIFRDGINADKAARDYVHVTAPVPADRRLTIHLAPGGGWVAKATRN
;
A
#
# COMPACT_ATOMS: atom_id res chain seq x y z
N MET A 1 34.97 70.77 19.94
CA MET A 1 35.04 69.38 20.35
C MET A 1 33.86 68.50 19.77
N THR A 2 32.99 69.13 19.01
CA THR A 2 31.71 68.48 18.54
C THR A 2 31.68 68.02 17.08
N THR A 3 32.67 68.40 16.27
CA THR A 3 32.66 68.07 14.84
C THR A 3 33.48 66.79 14.47
N ARG A 4 34.48 66.48 15.34
CA ARG A 4 35.29 65.24 15.10
C ARG A 4 34.59 63.94 15.56
N LEU A 5 33.62 64.03 16.50
CA LEU A 5 32.89 62.85 16.99
C LEU A 5 31.79 62.40 16.01
N LYS A 6 31.21 63.32 15.24
CA LYS A 6 30.19 62.98 14.20
C LYS A 6 30.76 62.21 13.02
N ASN A 7 32.01 62.54 12.60
CA ASN A 7 32.64 61.87 11.46
C ASN A 7 33.15 60.45 11.80
N ILE A 8 33.48 60.19 13.07
CA ILE A 8 33.90 58.83 13.51
C ILE A 8 32.69 57.91 13.63
N ILE A 9 31.52 58.42 14.11
CA ILE A 9 30.30 57.64 14.19
C ILE A 9 29.75 57.31 12.79
N THR A 10 29.86 58.20 11.82
CA THR A 10 29.41 57.97 10.44
C THR A 10 30.34 56.99 9.73
N LEU A 11 31.65 56.97 9.97
CA LEU A 11 32.60 56.04 9.38
C LEU A 11 32.45 54.63 9.95
N VAL A 12 32.14 54.47 11.26
CA VAL A 12 31.87 53.18 11.88
C VAL A 12 30.51 52.60 11.47
N ALA A 13 29.48 53.47 11.28
CA ALA A 13 28.17 53.02 10.77
C ALA A 13 28.25 52.58 9.31
N VAL A 14 29.08 53.20 8.48
CA VAL A 14 29.32 52.77 7.07
C VAL A 14 30.15 51.50 7.00
N MET A 15 31.12 51.30 7.91
CA MET A 15 31.87 50.02 7.99
C MET A 15 31.01 48.87 8.48
N PHE A 16 30.02 49.10 9.38
CA PHE A 16 29.11 48.02 9.79
C PHE A 16 28.00 47.70 8.77
N LEU A 17 27.69 48.63 7.83
CA LEU A 17 26.77 48.36 6.74
C LEU A 17 27.42 47.58 5.57
N PHE A 18 28.77 47.64 5.46
CA PHE A 18 29.51 46.84 4.45
C PHE A 18 29.93 45.46 4.92
N ALA A 19 29.80 45.14 6.23
CA ALA A 19 30.12 43.81 6.78
C ALA A 19 28.90 42.87 6.81
N ALA A 20 27.70 43.31 6.40
CA ALA A 20 26.47 42.52 6.36
C ALA A 20 26.07 42.07 4.94
N THR A 21 26.93 42.28 3.91
CA THR A 21 26.66 41.87 2.53
C THR A 21 27.70 40.93 1.98
N SER A 22 28.02 39.90 2.72
CA SER A 22 28.78 38.79 2.14
C SER A 22 28.49 37.50 2.85
N VAL A 23 27.46 36.83 2.48
CA VAL A 23 27.36 35.37 2.30
C VAL A 23 25.96 35.04 1.77
N PHE A 24 25.62 35.52 0.57
CA PHE A 24 24.68 34.80 -0.30
C PHE A 24 25.50 34.30 -1.48
N ALA A 25 26.29 33.29 -1.24
CA ALA A 25 27.01 32.62 -2.30
C ALA A 25 26.01 31.88 -3.19
N ASN A 26 25.81 32.43 -4.43
CA ASN A 26 25.34 31.76 -5.64
C ASN A 26 24.28 30.62 -5.47
N GLU A 27 23.17 30.87 -4.81
CA GLU A 27 22.01 29.99 -4.89
C GLU A 27 21.45 30.04 -6.33
N LYS A 28 21.21 28.87 -6.92
CA LYS A 28 20.59 28.76 -8.22
C LYS A 28 19.34 27.89 -8.16
N THR A 29 18.23 28.44 -8.61
CA THR A 29 16.94 27.75 -8.63
C THR A 29 16.64 27.23 -10.03
N TYR A 30 16.16 25.99 -10.09
CA TYR A 30 15.71 25.30 -11.28
C TYR A 30 14.22 24.98 -11.13
N HIS A 31 13.46 25.11 -12.24
CA HIS A 31 12.02 24.91 -12.23
C HIS A 31 11.61 23.79 -13.16
N LEU A 32 10.61 23.03 -12.72
CA LEU A 32 9.95 21.98 -13.47
C LEU A 32 8.43 22.11 -13.22
N THR A 33 7.62 21.87 -14.27
CA THR A 33 6.16 21.87 -14.19
C THR A 33 5.63 20.53 -14.69
N SER A 34 4.44 20.15 -14.23
CA SER A 34 3.67 19.02 -14.78
C SER A 34 3.33 19.25 -16.24
N PRO A 35 2.95 18.19 -16.99
CA PRO A 35 2.50 18.33 -18.38
C PRO A 35 1.32 19.28 -18.55
N ASP A 36 0.34 19.25 -17.63
CA ASP A 36 -0.83 20.16 -17.61
C ASP A 36 -0.51 21.59 -17.10
N GLY A 37 0.69 21.79 -16.52
CA GLY A 37 1.16 23.08 -16.03
C GLY A 37 0.65 23.48 -14.63
N HIS A 38 -0.20 22.69 -13.99
CA HIS A 38 -0.80 23.03 -12.69
C HIS A 38 0.16 22.78 -11.51
N ILE A 39 0.95 21.73 -11.54
CA ILE A 39 1.92 21.42 -10.48
C ILE A 39 3.29 21.93 -10.89
N SER A 40 3.97 22.61 -9.99
CA SER A 40 5.34 23.09 -10.18
C SER A 40 6.24 22.69 -9.01
N THR A 41 7.49 22.39 -9.32
CA THR A 41 8.55 22.21 -8.33
C THR A 41 9.72 23.13 -8.63
N SER A 42 10.29 23.70 -7.57
CA SER A 42 11.50 24.50 -7.61
C SER A 42 12.59 23.81 -6.82
N VAL A 43 13.78 23.67 -7.42
CA VAL A 43 14.95 23.06 -6.79
C VAL A 43 16.02 24.11 -6.66
N THR A 44 16.32 24.54 -5.44
CA THR A 44 17.35 25.53 -5.13
C THR A 44 18.62 24.84 -4.68
N VAL A 45 19.69 25.04 -5.41
CA VAL A 45 21.04 24.53 -5.14
C VAL A 45 21.90 25.65 -4.58
N GLY A 46 22.34 25.49 -3.34
CA GLY A 46 23.20 26.40 -2.61
C GLY A 46 24.12 25.60 -1.67
N GLU A 47 24.28 26.06 -0.42
CA GLU A 47 24.99 25.31 0.61
C GLU A 47 24.29 23.95 0.89
N ILE A 48 22.96 23.95 0.86
CA ILE A 48 22.11 22.74 0.98
C ILE A 48 21.13 22.78 -0.19
N ILE A 49 20.85 21.63 -0.79
CA ILE A 49 19.79 21.50 -1.79
C ILE A 49 18.42 21.51 -1.09
N ARG A 50 17.52 22.37 -1.57
CA ARG A 50 16.11 22.41 -1.13
C ARG A 50 15.19 22.32 -2.33
N TYR A 51 14.02 21.72 -2.11
CA TYR A 51 12.94 21.70 -3.09
C TYR A 51 11.65 22.23 -2.48
N SER A 52 10.76 22.71 -3.32
CA SER A 52 9.39 23.07 -2.97
C SER A 52 8.42 22.56 -4.02
N VAL A 53 7.16 22.33 -3.63
CA VAL A 53 6.08 21.92 -4.53
C VAL A 53 4.92 22.89 -4.38
N SER A 54 4.37 23.33 -5.50
CA SER A 54 3.20 24.22 -5.53
C SER A 54 2.19 23.72 -6.55
N ARG A 55 0.93 24.02 -6.34
CA ARG A 55 -0.15 23.84 -7.31
C ARG A 55 -0.86 25.17 -7.52
N ASP A 56 -0.99 25.62 -8.77
CA ASP A 56 -1.66 26.87 -9.14
C ASP A 56 -1.19 28.09 -8.29
N GLY A 57 0.12 28.12 -7.95
CA GLY A 57 0.71 29.15 -7.09
C GLY A 57 0.57 28.91 -5.58
N GLN A 58 -0.25 27.97 -5.14
CA GLN A 58 -0.36 27.57 -3.75
C GLN A 58 0.80 26.65 -3.33
N VAL A 59 1.56 27.04 -2.31
CA VAL A 59 2.65 26.23 -1.76
C VAL A 59 2.07 25.05 -0.97
N LEU A 60 2.39 23.84 -1.38
CA LEU A 60 2.02 22.58 -0.74
C LEU A 60 3.15 22.04 0.13
N ILE A 61 4.38 22.04 -0.42
CA ILE A 61 5.62 21.75 0.29
C ILE A 61 6.50 22.99 0.19
N ALA A 62 6.79 23.61 1.31
CA ALA A 62 7.73 24.72 1.46
C ALA A 62 9.18 24.25 1.26
N PRO A 63 10.19 25.13 1.14
CA PRO A 63 11.56 24.72 0.91
C PRO A 63 12.05 23.68 1.93
N SER A 64 12.19 22.45 1.46
CA SER A 64 12.53 21.25 2.23
C SER A 64 13.88 20.71 1.81
N ALA A 65 14.75 20.39 2.77
CA ALA A 65 16.13 19.99 2.52
C ALA A 65 16.22 18.52 2.11
N VAL A 66 17.16 18.22 1.20
CA VAL A 66 17.49 16.87 0.75
C VAL A 66 19.00 16.68 0.73
N SER A 67 19.49 15.64 1.36
CA SER A 67 20.91 15.26 1.33
C SER A 67 21.10 13.78 1.69
N MET A 68 22.30 13.26 1.37
CA MET A 68 22.68 11.88 1.72
C MET A 68 24.14 11.83 2.08
N ARG A 69 24.47 11.27 3.24
CA ARG A 69 25.85 11.12 3.73
C ARG A 69 26.35 9.70 3.53
N LEU A 70 27.50 9.57 2.90
CA LEU A 70 28.20 8.30 2.70
C LEU A 70 29.35 8.12 3.70
N SER A 71 29.79 6.88 3.86
CA SER A 71 30.82 6.49 4.84
C SER A 71 32.22 7.04 4.55
N ASP A 72 32.53 7.42 3.32
CA ASP A 72 33.80 8.02 2.90
C ASP A 72 33.85 9.54 3.09
N GLY A 73 32.81 10.11 3.71
CA GLY A 73 32.68 11.55 3.97
C GLY A 73 32.05 12.33 2.82
N VAL A 74 31.70 11.70 1.72
CA VAL A 74 30.94 12.34 0.63
C VAL A 74 29.52 12.61 1.12
N VAL A 75 29.02 13.83 0.83
CA VAL A 75 27.65 14.20 1.14
C VAL A 75 26.98 14.72 -0.13
N PHE A 76 26.04 13.98 -0.67
CA PHE A 76 25.20 14.44 -1.78
C PHE A 76 24.26 15.55 -1.27
N GLY A 77 24.16 16.65 -1.99
CA GLY A 77 23.24 17.74 -1.67
C GLY A 77 23.82 18.83 -0.74
N GLN A 78 25.13 18.80 -0.44
CA GLN A 78 25.78 19.80 0.39
C GLN A 78 27.00 20.42 -0.31
N ASN A 79 27.00 21.73 -0.51
CA ASN A 79 28.08 22.49 -1.20
C ASN A 79 28.38 22.02 -2.63
N ASP A 80 27.39 21.44 -3.30
CA ASP A 80 27.52 20.86 -4.61
C ASP A 80 27.28 21.88 -5.73
N LYS A 81 27.96 21.67 -6.89
CA LYS A 81 27.80 22.49 -8.08
C LYS A 81 27.20 21.67 -9.21
N VAL A 82 26.07 22.16 -9.76
CA VAL A 82 25.45 21.55 -10.93
C VAL A 82 26.39 21.69 -12.13
N ARG A 83 26.78 20.56 -12.72
CA ARG A 83 27.65 20.49 -13.92
C ARG A 83 26.85 20.56 -15.23
N LYS A 84 25.68 19.91 -15.21
CA LYS A 84 24.80 19.85 -16.39
C LYS A 84 23.35 19.74 -15.93
N VAL A 85 22.43 20.33 -16.65
CA VAL A 85 21.00 20.21 -16.52
C VAL A 85 20.47 19.53 -17.77
N ALA A 86 19.70 18.49 -17.62
CA ALA A 86 18.92 17.84 -18.67
C ALA A 86 17.42 17.95 -18.35
N LYS A 87 16.63 18.27 -19.37
CA LYS A 87 15.17 18.23 -19.29
C LYS A 87 14.65 17.25 -20.33
N THR A 88 13.75 16.39 -19.94
CA THR A 88 13.08 15.39 -20.79
C THR A 88 11.60 15.33 -20.44
N SER A 89 10.80 14.75 -21.31
CA SER A 89 9.40 14.43 -21.08
C SER A 89 9.11 13.04 -21.62
N SER A 90 8.09 12.40 -21.09
CA SER A 90 7.56 11.14 -21.59
C SER A 90 6.03 11.21 -21.57
N ASP A 91 5.40 10.54 -22.53
CA ASP A 91 3.97 10.29 -22.60
C ASP A 91 3.78 8.93 -23.26
N GLU A 92 3.91 7.88 -22.47
CA GLU A 92 3.86 6.50 -22.91
C GLU A 92 2.79 5.75 -22.13
N THR A 93 2.23 4.70 -22.74
CA THR A 93 1.26 3.82 -22.08
C THR A 93 1.84 2.41 -22.00
N PHE A 94 1.78 1.82 -20.83
CA PHE A 94 2.32 0.50 -20.54
C PHE A 94 1.21 -0.46 -20.15
N PRO A 95 1.23 -1.70 -20.65
CA PRO A 95 0.35 -2.75 -20.13
C PRO A 95 0.74 -3.08 -18.69
N ALA A 96 -0.26 -3.37 -17.86
CA ALA A 96 -0.07 -3.77 -16.49
C ALA A 96 -0.56 -5.21 -16.27
N VAL A 97 0.23 -6.01 -15.55
CA VAL A 97 -0.13 -7.37 -15.17
C VAL A 97 -0.64 -7.36 -13.72
N ALA A 98 -1.72 -8.05 -13.44
CA ALA A 98 -2.31 -8.16 -12.11
C ALA A 98 -2.49 -6.80 -11.39
N TYR A 99 -3.19 -5.87 -12.05
CA TYR A 99 -3.33 -4.51 -11.56
C TYR A 99 -4.79 -4.00 -11.69
N LYS A 100 -5.07 -2.86 -11.07
CA LYS A 100 -6.39 -2.19 -11.09
C LYS A 100 -6.76 -1.54 -12.42
N LYS A 101 -5.88 -1.60 -13.42
CA LYS A 101 -6.06 -1.13 -14.80
C LYS A 101 -5.26 -2.01 -15.73
N ALA A 102 -5.78 -2.29 -16.92
CA ALA A 102 -5.04 -3.05 -17.95
C ALA A 102 -3.88 -2.25 -18.54
N GLU A 103 -4.02 -0.92 -18.57
CA GLU A 103 -3.02 0.00 -19.11
C GLU A 103 -2.82 1.20 -18.19
N VAL A 104 -1.58 1.65 -18.07
CA VAL A 104 -1.19 2.81 -17.26
C VAL A 104 -0.42 3.80 -18.12
N ARG A 105 -0.94 5.03 -18.24
CA ARG A 105 -0.27 6.14 -18.92
C ARG A 105 0.78 6.77 -18.00
N ASP A 106 2.03 6.83 -18.45
CA ASP A 106 3.17 7.43 -17.74
C ASP A 106 3.57 8.76 -18.44
N ASN A 107 2.83 9.83 -18.08
CA ASN A 107 3.01 11.17 -18.66
C ASN A 107 3.64 12.10 -17.62
N TYR A 108 4.88 12.54 -17.87
CA TYR A 108 5.62 13.41 -16.97
C TYR A 108 6.62 14.31 -17.68
N ASN A 109 7.00 15.40 -17.02
CA ASN A 109 8.22 16.17 -17.29
C ASN A 109 9.30 15.82 -16.28
N GLN A 110 10.56 15.78 -16.70
CA GLN A 110 11.70 15.44 -15.86
C GLN A 110 12.80 16.50 -15.96
N ILE A 111 13.42 16.81 -14.82
CA ILE A 111 14.69 17.54 -14.77
C ILE A 111 15.73 16.68 -14.04
N THR A 112 16.92 16.57 -14.65
CA THR A 112 18.08 15.91 -14.05
C THR A 112 19.15 16.95 -13.81
N LEU A 113 19.50 17.17 -12.55
CA LEU A 113 20.62 17.99 -12.11
C LEU A 113 21.81 17.08 -11.91
N LEU A 114 22.82 17.21 -12.81
CA LEU A 114 24.03 16.39 -12.78
C LEU A 114 25.10 17.07 -11.96
N PHE A 115 25.57 16.40 -10.92
CA PHE A 115 26.70 16.80 -10.06
C PHE A 115 27.95 15.97 -10.38
N LYS A 116 28.99 16.05 -9.55
CA LYS A 116 30.24 15.30 -9.75
C LYS A 116 30.05 13.80 -9.45
N GLU A 117 29.40 13.50 -8.36
CA GLU A 117 29.35 12.16 -7.75
C GLU A 117 27.95 11.56 -7.73
N PHE A 118 26.94 12.35 -8.12
CA PHE A 118 25.53 11.93 -8.18
C PHE A 118 24.76 12.75 -9.24
N ALA A 119 23.54 12.30 -9.53
CA ALA A 119 22.49 13.09 -10.13
C ALA A 119 21.31 13.20 -9.14
N LEU A 120 20.61 14.32 -9.21
CA LEU A 120 19.33 14.49 -8.52
C LEU A 120 18.25 14.66 -9.59
N VAL A 121 17.31 13.73 -9.60
CA VAL A 121 16.27 13.65 -10.62
C VAL A 121 14.94 14.03 -10.01
N PHE A 122 14.20 14.94 -10.66
CA PHE A 122 12.81 15.26 -10.34
C PHE A 122 11.92 14.91 -11.52
N ARG A 123 10.78 14.30 -11.22
CA ARG A 123 9.64 14.11 -12.14
C ARG A 123 8.44 14.87 -11.64
N ALA A 124 7.78 15.59 -12.53
CA ALA A 124 6.49 16.24 -12.26
C ALA A 124 5.42 15.60 -13.15
N TYR A 125 4.40 15.07 -12.50
CA TYR A 125 3.19 14.49 -13.05
C TYR A 125 2.01 15.44 -12.81
N ASP A 126 0.90 15.25 -13.52
CA ASP A 126 -0.34 16.02 -13.29
C ASP A 126 -0.97 15.71 -11.91
N ASP A 127 -0.53 14.62 -11.27
CA ASP A 127 -0.97 14.13 -9.97
C ASP A 127 0.14 14.12 -8.88
N GLY A 128 1.30 14.79 -9.11
CA GLY A 128 2.33 14.93 -8.08
C GLY A 128 3.76 15.14 -8.57
N VAL A 129 4.68 15.12 -7.62
CA VAL A 129 6.13 15.27 -7.85
C VAL A 129 6.88 14.14 -7.14
N ALA A 130 7.92 13.64 -7.75
CA ALA A 130 8.86 12.72 -7.11
C ALA A 130 10.31 13.12 -7.35
N TYR A 131 11.20 12.82 -6.39
CA TYR A 131 12.64 12.96 -6.59
C TYR A 131 13.38 11.71 -6.12
N ARG A 132 14.58 11.50 -6.70
CA ARG A 132 15.54 10.51 -6.22
C ARG A 132 16.98 10.97 -6.46
N PHE A 133 17.88 10.44 -5.64
CA PHE A 133 19.31 10.45 -5.94
C PHE A 133 19.68 9.30 -6.87
N GLU A 134 20.69 9.51 -7.71
CA GLU A 134 21.34 8.48 -8.52
C GLU A 134 22.84 8.60 -8.30
N GLY A 135 23.47 7.57 -7.75
CA GLY A 135 24.91 7.53 -7.53
C GLY A 135 25.70 7.52 -8.84
N ARG A 136 26.91 8.09 -8.82
CA ARG A 136 27.84 8.15 -9.96
C ARG A 136 29.28 7.96 -9.50
N LEU A 137 29.52 7.02 -8.61
CA LEU A 137 30.81 6.74 -8.00
C LEU A 137 31.46 5.47 -8.57
N GLY A 138 30.80 4.79 -9.52
CA GLY A 138 31.24 3.57 -10.18
C GLY A 138 30.76 2.29 -9.52
N LYS A 139 30.25 1.36 -10.33
CA LYS A 139 29.63 0.09 -9.89
C LYS A 139 30.52 -0.80 -9.05
N ALA A 140 31.84 -0.75 -9.27
CA ALA A 140 32.78 -1.66 -8.60
C ALA A 140 33.05 -1.33 -7.13
N LYS A 141 32.54 -0.20 -6.62
CA LYS A 141 32.71 0.24 -5.25
C LYS A 141 31.42 0.06 -4.44
N GLU A 142 31.56 -0.47 -3.24
CA GLU A 142 30.50 -0.51 -2.23
C GLU A 142 30.65 0.69 -1.29
N TYR A 143 29.55 1.33 -0.98
CA TYR A 143 29.44 2.43 -0.03
C TYR A 143 28.41 2.11 1.03
N LYS A 144 28.64 2.65 2.24
CA LYS A 144 27.64 2.68 3.30
C LYS A 144 26.94 4.04 3.26
N VAL A 145 25.62 4.05 3.27
CA VAL A 145 24.83 5.25 3.50
C VAL A 145 24.65 5.42 5.01
N ILE A 146 25.22 6.47 5.54
CA ILE A 146 25.16 6.76 6.98
C ILE A 146 23.79 7.34 7.34
N SER A 147 23.29 8.29 6.50
CA SER A 147 21.99 8.92 6.71
C SER A 147 21.46 9.54 5.43
N GLU A 148 20.15 9.62 5.32
CA GLU A 148 19.43 10.40 4.32
C GLU A 148 18.60 11.49 5.02
N GLN A 149 18.66 12.72 4.52
CA GLN A 149 17.78 13.80 4.88
C GLN A 149 16.70 13.92 3.81
N ALA A 150 15.48 13.56 4.15
CA ALA A 150 14.29 13.70 3.33
C ALA A 150 13.25 14.51 4.14
N GLU A 151 13.16 15.80 3.86
CA GLU A 151 12.25 16.69 4.57
C GLU A 151 10.99 16.99 3.75
N PHE A 152 9.88 17.22 4.47
CA PHE A 152 8.58 17.61 3.93
C PHE A 152 8.00 18.70 4.83
N ASP A 153 8.27 19.98 4.49
CA ASP A 153 7.77 21.11 5.23
C ASP A 153 6.45 21.60 4.61
N PHE A 154 5.35 21.43 5.32
CA PHE A 154 4.03 21.84 4.84
C PHE A 154 3.79 23.36 5.00
N GLY A 155 4.73 24.09 5.59
CA GLY A 155 4.70 25.55 5.75
C GLY A 155 3.61 26.08 6.70
N LYS A 156 2.55 25.30 6.89
CA LYS A 156 1.43 25.61 7.79
C LYS A 156 1.02 24.37 8.58
N ASP A 157 0.54 24.58 9.78
CA ASP A 157 -0.05 23.50 10.57
C ASP A 157 -1.36 23.03 9.93
N ARG A 158 -1.38 21.79 9.43
CA ARG A 158 -2.45 21.18 8.65
C ARG A 158 -2.98 19.93 9.33
N THR A 159 -4.21 19.55 9.00
CA THR A 159 -4.77 18.26 9.42
C THR A 159 -4.12 17.13 8.63
N ALA A 160 -3.75 16.05 9.32
CA ALA A 160 -3.12 14.88 8.74
C ALA A 160 -3.78 13.58 9.21
N PHE A 161 -3.78 12.57 8.35
CA PHE A 161 -4.13 11.19 8.66
C PHE A 161 -2.84 10.43 8.94
N VAL A 162 -2.54 10.22 10.22
CA VAL A 162 -1.25 9.73 10.68
C VAL A 162 -1.33 8.25 11.08
N PRO A 163 -0.67 7.33 10.34
CA PRO A 163 -0.60 5.92 10.68
C PRO A 163 0.60 5.66 11.60
N TYR A 164 0.44 5.91 12.89
CA TYR A 164 1.50 5.69 13.85
C TYR A 164 1.91 4.22 13.94
N VAL A 165 3.20 3.98 14.05
CA VAL A 165 3.74 2.64 14.25
C VAL A 165 3.28 2.06 15.59
N ILE A 166 2.82 0.80 15.57
CA ILE A 166 2.69 -0.05 16.75
C ILE A 166 3.93 -0.95 16.80
N GLY A 167 4.94 -0.51 17.53
CA GLY A 167 6.21 -1.26 17.65
C GLY A 167 6.04 -2.53 18.46
N LEU A 168 6.54 -3.63 17.95
CA LEU A 168 6.59 -4.96 18.59
C LEU A 168 7.90 -5.19 19.35
N GLY A 169 8.94 -4.40 19.07
CA GLY A 169 10.30 -4.52 19.63
C GLY A 169 10.51 -3.88 21.00
N GLY A 170 9.45 -3.59 21.75
CA GLY A 170 9.54 -2.99 23.09
C GLY A 170 9.37 -1.46 23.10
N LYS A 171 9.68 -0.82 24.24
CA LYS A 171 9.35 0.59 24.49
C LYS A 171 10.42 1.58 23.97
N GLN A 172 11.58 1.11 23.57
CA GLN A 172 12.65 1.96 23.04
C GLN A 172 12.30 2.44 21.62
N PHE A 173 12.92 3.53 21.20
CA PHE A 173 12.68 4.13 19.87
C PHE A 173 12.88 3.09 18.75
N ASP A 174 13.99 2.34 18.79
CA ASP A 174 14.33 1.34 17.78
C ASP A 174 13.37 0.16 17.73
N GLY A 175 12.62 -0.09 18.81
CA GLY A 175 11.57 -1.11 18.83
C GLY A 175 10.44 -0.85 17.83
N GLN A 176 10.33 0.39 17.33
CA GLN A 176 9.36 0.76 16.30
C GLN A 176 9.73 0.23 14.90
N PHE A 177 10.99 -0.09 14.64
CA PHE A 177 11.45 -0.71 13.39
C PHE A 177 11.12 -2.21 13.30
N TYR A 178 10.48 -2.77 14.31
CA TYR A 178 9.89 -4.09 14.29
C TYR A 178 8.38 -3.93 14.48
N ASN A 179 7.62 -4.01 13.38
CA ASN A 179 6.17 -3.81 13.35
C ASN A 179 5.57 -4.42 12.08
N SER A 180 4.30 -4.79 12.14
CA SER A 180 3.55 -5.39 11.02
C SER A 180 2.92 -4.36 10.07
N PHE A 181 3.07 -3.05 10.31
CA PHE A 181 2.49 -1.96 9.50
C PHE A 181 0.95 -1.97 9.46
N GLU A 182 0.32 -2.56 10.46
CA GLU A 182 -1.11 -2.70 10.61
C GLU A 182 -1.61 -1.75 11.70
N ASN A 183 -2.08 -0.58 11.32
CA ASN A 183 -2.71 0.36 12.24
C ASN A 183 -3.71 1.25 11.51
N THR A 184 -4.68 1.77 12.26
CA THR A 184 -5.63 2.75 11.77
C THR A 184 -4.99 4.15 11.67
N TYR A 185 -5.61 5.04 10.89
CA TYR A 185 -5.18 6.43 10.77
C TYR A 185 -5.73 7.29 11.90
N ARG A 186 -4.85 8.05 12.53
CA ARG A 186 -5.25 9.08 13.48
C ARG A 186 -5.39 10.43 12.75
N LEU A 187 -6.59 11.00 12.77
CA LEU A 187 -6.83 12.36 12.29
C LEU A 187 -6.40 13.37 13.36
N GLN A 188 -5.44 14.24 13.05
CA GLN A 188 -4.87 15.24 13.95
C GLN A 188 -4.22 16.39 13.20
N ARG A 189 -3.81 17.45 13.92
CA ARG A 189 -2.92 18.48 13.36
C ARG A 189 -1.48 17.96 13.29
N LEU A 190 -0.68 18.46 12.34
CA LEU A 190 0.76 18.12 12.27
C LEU A 190 1.49 18.55 13.55
N SER A 191 1.14 19.71 14.10
CA SER A 191 1.68 20.25 15.36
C SER A 191 1.40 19.37 16.60
N GLU A 192 0.44 18.45 16.52
CA GLU A 192 0.07 17.52 17.59
C GLU A 192 0.82 16.19 17.49
N TRP A 193 1.94 16.18 16.78
CA TRP A 193 2.72 14.94 16.60
C TRP A 193 3.15 14.36 17.94
N ARG A 194 2.95 13.04 18.09
CA ARG A 194 3.34 12.35 19.31
C ARG A 194 4.87 12.27 19.39
N LYS A 195 5.43 12.73 20.52
CA LYS A 195 6.87 12.72 20.76
C LYS A 195 7.49 11.34 20.50
N ASP A 196 8.58 11.32 19.76
CA ASP A 196 9.36 10.13 19.43
C ASP A 196 8.54 8.98 18.77
N LYS A 197 7.37 9.29 18.16
CA LYS A 197 6.56 8.30 17.45
C LYS A 197 6.76 8.40 15.95
N LEU A 198 7.12 7.25 15.35
CA LEU A 198 7.19 7.09 13.92
C LEU A 198 5.79 6.86 13.33
N ALA A 199 5.58 7.33 12.10
CA ALA A 199 4.47 6.94 11.26
C ALA A 199 5.02 6.21 10.02
N PHE A 200 4.33 5.16 9.58
CA PHE A 200 4.64 4.50 8.33
C PHE A 200 3.93 5.21 7.15
N LEU A 201 4.22 4.81 5.94
CA LEU A 201 3.69 5.39 4.72
C LEU A 201 2.54 4.54 4.13
N PRO A 202 1.66 5.13 3.28
CA PRO A 202 1.52 6.56 2.96
C PRO A 202 0.88 7.38 4.08
N LEU A 203 1.20 8.69 4.11
CA LEU A 203 0.60 9.66 5.04
C LEU A 203 -0.06 10.79 4.25
N ALA A 204 -1.32 11.13 4.59
CA ALA A 204 -2.07 12.17 3.90
C ALA A 204 -2.20 13.43 4.76
N VAL A 205 -2.04 14.60 4.12
CA VAL A 205 -2.17 15.93 4.73
C VAL A 205 -3.17 16.75 3.92
N GLY A 206 -4.14 17.37 4.58
CA GLY A 206 -5.06 18.31 3.96
C GLY A 206 -4.38 19.65 3.67
N ALA A 207 -4.67 20.25 2.52
CA ALA A 207 -4.30 21.61 2.15
C ALA A 207 -5.55 22.48 2.00
N GLU A 208 -5.38 23.74 1.58
CA GLU A 208 -6.49 24.65 1.31
C GLU A 208 -7.30 24.14 0.10
N ASP A 209 -8.54 24.60 -0.02
CA ASP A 209 -9.45 24.32 -1.14
C ASP A 209 -9.70 22.80 -1.41
N GLY A 210 -9.63 22.00 -0.33
CA GLY A 210 -9.88 20.56 -0.43
C GLY A 210 -8.70 19.74 -0.98
N VAL A 211 -7.60 20.36 -1.38
CA VAL A 211 -6.42 19.66 -1.88
C VAL A 211 -5.86 18.71 -0.82
N LYS A 212 -5.45 17.53 -1.25
CA LYS A 212 -4.72 16.56 -0.43
C LYS A 212 -3.30 16.38 -0.95
N VAL A 213 -2.38 16.23 -0.02
CA VAL A 213 -0.98 15.93 -0.28
C VAL A 213 -0.64 14.62 0.43
N LEU A 214 -0.22 13.61 -0.32
CA LEU A 214 0.25 12.35 0.26
C LEU A 214 1.76 12.24 0.10
N VAL A 215 2.42 11.86 1.19
CA VAL A 215 3.84 11.51 1.18
C VAL A 215 3.95 9.99 1.15
N THR A 216 4.73 9.48 0.20
CA THR A 216 5.05 8.06 0.09
C THR A 216 6.42 7.87 -0.60
N GLU A 217 6.73 6.64 -0.97
CA GLU A 217 7.94 6.30 -1.73
C GLU A 217 7.61 5.27 -2.82
N ALA A 218 8.48 5.15 -3.83
CA ALA A 218 8.33 4.20 -4.91
C ALA A 218 9.68 3.66 -5.38
N GLY A 219 9.66 2.48 -6.00
CA GLY A 219 10.88 1.83 -6.47
C GLY A 219 11.81 1.42 -5.32
N LEU A 220 11.23 1.02 -4.19
CA LEU A 220 11.99 0.58 -3.00
C LEU A 220 12.67 -0.76 -3.29
N MET A 221 13.97 -0.68 -3.57
CA MET A 221 14.84 -1.83 -3.80
C MET A 221 16.21 -1.54 -3.21
N ASN A 222 16.84 -2.55 -2.61
CA ASN A 222 18.18 -2.46 -2.03
C ASN A 222 18.40 -1.26 -1.08
N TYR A 223 17.34 -0.83 -0.40
CA TYR A 223 17.37 0.32 0.52
C TYR A 223 16.29 0.16 1.59
N PRO A 224 16.44 0.70 2.82
CA PRO A 224 15.40 0.62 3.83
C PRO A 224 14.18 1.49 3.48
N GLY A 225 13.00 1.06 3.92
CA GLY A 225 11.77 1.82 3.85
C GLY A 225 11.82 3.11 4.67
N MET A 226 11.09 4.14 4.22
CA MET A 226 11.03 5.43 4.89
C MET A 226 9.85 5.47 5.87
N TYR A 227 10.14 5.78 7.13
CA TYR A 227 9.17 6.28 8.11
C TYR A 227 9.16 7.81 8.14
N LEU A 228 8.13 8.39 8.71
CA LEU A 228 8.05 9.83 8.98
C LEU A 228 8.07 10.10 10.48
N LEU A 229 8.80 11.15 10.85
CA LEU A 229 8.84 11.71 12.19
C LEU A 229 8.54 13.21 12.14
N GLY A 230 7.55 13.65 12.90
CA GLY A 230 7.24 15.05 13.14
C GLY A 230 7.74 15.49 14.50
N GLU A 231 7.63 16.79 14.75
CA GLU A 231 7.94 17.41 16.03
C GLU A 231 6.71 18.17 16.52
N GLU A 232 6.47 18.14 17.83
CA GLU A 232 5.39 18.91 18.46
C GLU A 232 5.54 20.40 18.15
N GLY A 233 4.45 21.05 17.76
CA GLY A 233 4.44 22.47 17.38
C GLY A 233 4.96 22.76 15.97
N SER A 234 5.33 21.74 15.18
CA SER A 234 5.90 21.88 13.84
C SER A 234 4.95 21.39 12.75
N ALA A 235 5.06 21.99 11.56
CA ALA A 235 4.42 21.51 10.33
C ALA A 235 5.39 20.72 9.42
N LYS A 236 6.57 20.39 9.93
CA LYS A 236 7.62 19.69 9.19
C LYS A 236 7.68 18.23 9.59
N LEU A 237 7.76 17.35 8.57
CA LEU A 237 8.06 15.94 8.73
C LEU A 237 9.44 15.64 8.16
N LYS A 238 10.12 14.65 8.74
CA LYS A 238 11.41 14.15 8.25
C LYS A 238 11.38 12.64 8.06
N GLY A 239 12.04 12.17 7.03
CA GLY A 239 12.29 10.75 6.78
C GLY A 239 13.19 10.16 7.88
N VAL A 240 12.83 8.97 8.34
CA VAL A 240 13.62 8.15 9.27
C VAL A 240 13.72 6.74 8.70
N PHE A 241 14.89 6.13 8.80
CA PHE A 241 15.19 4.85 8.21
C PHE A 241 15.74 3.90 9.27
N ALA A 242 15.32 2.63 9.20
CA ALA A 242 15.84 1.60 10.08
C ALA A 242 17.36 1.42 9.83
N PRO A 243 18.21 1.48 10.87
CA PRO A 243 19.62 1.16 10.72
C PRO A 243 19.83 -0.28 10.23
N TYR A 244 20.90 -0.50 9.46
CA TYR A 244 21.21 -1.81 8.87
C TYR A 244 21.37 -2.88 9.97
N PRO A 245 20.71 -4.04 9.85
CA PRO A 245 20.87 -5.13 10.81
C PRO A 245 22.31 -5.68 10.80
N LYS A 246 22.97 -5.68 11.95
CA LYS A 246 24.26 -6.33 12.15
C LYS A 246 24.09 -7.81 12.46
N THR A 247 23.13 -8.12 13.36
CA THR A 247 22.79 -9.47 13.77
C THR A 247 21.28 -9.68 13.69
N VAL A 248 20.87 -10.77 13.03
CA VAL A 248 19.48 -11.19 12.94
C VAL A 248 19.39 -12.62 13.46
N GLU A 249 18.53 -12.86 14.43
CA GLU A 249 18.34 -14.15 15.07
C GLU A 249 16.94 -14.69 14.83
N GLN A 250 16.82 -16.02 14.78
CA GLN A 250 15.53 -16.68 14.73
C GLN A 250 14.77 -16.44 16.03
N GLY A 251 13.52 -15.99 15.94
CA GLY A 251 12.73 -15.69 17.14
C GLY A 251 11.26 -15.43 16.88
N GLY A 252 10.64 -14.70 17.79
CA GLY A 252 9.25 -14.27 17.69
C GLY A 252 8.23 -15.41 17.77
N LYS A 253 7.02 -15.13 17.29
CA LYS A 253 5.90 -16.09 17.32
C LYS A 253 6.26 -17.34 16.49
N HIS A 254 6.16 -18.49 17.10
CA HIS A 254 6.49 -19.80 16.51
C HIS A 254 7.94 -19.95 15.99
N LEU A 255 8.87 -19.07 16.35
CA LEU A 255 10.25 -19.02 15.84
C LEU A 255 10.32 -18.76 14.32
N LEU A 256 9.38 -17.97 13.79
CA LEU A 256 9.26 -17.70 12.35
C LEU A 256 9.65 -16.28 11.95
N HIS A 257 10.02 -15.42 12.90
CA HIS A 257 10.51 -14.07 12.64
C HIS A 257 12.04 -14.01 12.61
N GLY A 258 12.56 -13.00 11.93
CA GLY A 258 13.96 -12.60 12.05
C GLY A 258 14.08 -11.39 12.98
N ILE A 259 14.54 -11.61 14.20
CA ILE A 259 14.68 -10.56 15.22
C ILE A 259 16.04 -9.89 15.09
N VAL A 260 16.06 -8.58 14.88
CA VAL A 260 17.30 -7.80 14.88
C VAL A 260 17.75 -7.56 16.31
N THR A 261 18.88 -8.16 16.71
CA THR A 261 19.45 -8.02 18.06
C THR A 261 20.53 -6.95 18.12
N GLU A 262 21.22 -6.68 17.01
CA GLU A 262 22.19 -5.60 16.88
C GLU A 262 22.03 -4.87 15.54
N ARG A 263 22.25 -3.55 15.56
CA ARG A 263 22.22 -2.70 14.37
C ARG A 263 23.59 -2.02 14.16
N GLU A 264 23.90 -1.71 12.90
CA GLU A 264 25.05 -0.91 12.50
C GLU A 264 24.75 0.60 12.66
N ASP A 265 25.79 1.42 12.49
CA ASP A 265 25.72 2.90 12.52
C ASP A 265 25.42 3.51 11.14
N PHE A 266 24.95 2.73 10.19
CA PHE A 266 24.55 3.12 8.83
C PHE A 266 23.22 2.44 8.45
N ILE A 267 22.55 2.98 7.42
CA ILE A 267 21.21 2.52 7.02
C ILE A 267 21.23 1.54 5.84
N ALA A 268 22.22 1.65 4.93
CA ALA A 268 22.31 0.79 3.75
C ALA A 268 23.75 0.56 3.28
N LYS A 269 23.97 -0.56 2.57
CA LYS A 269 25.14 -0.85 1.74
C LYS A 269 24.70 -0.80 0.28
N VAL A 270 25.36 0.02 -0.53
CA VAL A 270 24.95 0.27 -1.91
C VAL A 270 26.13 0.28 -2.86
N SER A 271 25.90 0.02 -4.15
CA SER A 271 26.90 0.25 -5.18
C SER A 271 27.12 1.75 -5.43
N GLY A 272 28.25 2.12 -6.00
CA GLY A 272 28.50 3.53 -6.32
C GLY A 272 27.59 4.12 -7.40
N ASP A 273 26.91 3.31 -8.17
CA ASP A 273 25.94 3.70 -9.20
C ASP A 273 24.50 3.31 -8.80
N GLU A 274 24.18 3.35 -7.50
CA GLU A 274 22.85 3.02 -6.96
C GLU A 274 21.76 3.96 -7.48
N LEU A 275 20.62 3.41 -7.81
CA LEU A 275 19.37 4.14 -8.06
C LEU A 275 18.53 4.10 -6.77
N PHE A 276 18.55 5.19 -6.02
CA PHE A 276 17.82 5.26 -4.76
C PHE A 276 16.30 5.33 -4.97
N PRO A 277 15.49 4.93 -3.97
CA PRO A 277 14.04 5.02 -4.06
C PRO A 277 13.56 6.45 -4.30
N TRP A 278 12.45 6.58 -5.01
CA TRP A 278 11.76 7.85 -5.18
C TRP A 278 11.07 8.29 -3.89
N ARG A 279 11.27 9.55 -3.51
CA ARG A 279 10.48 10.24 -2.50
C ARG A 279 9.35 10.95 -3.23
N THR A 280 8.11 10.59 -2.90
CA THR A 280 6.94 10.91 -3.72
C THR A 280 5.97 11.79 -2.93
N VAL A 281 5.54 12.88 -3.58
CA VAL A 281 4.53 13.82 -3.10
C VAL A 281 3.36 13.76 -4.09
N ILE A 282 2.32 12.99 -3.76
CA ILE A 282 1.08 12.91 -4.55
C ILE A 282 0.22 14.12 -4.20
N VAL A 283 -0.38 14.74 -5.20
CA VAL A 283 -1.25 15.91 -5.04
C VAL A 283 -2.58 15.63 -5.73
N SER A 284 -3.68 15.81 -5.02
CA SER A 284 -5.02 15.63 -5.59
C SER A 284 -5.97 16.73 -5.14
N THR A 285 -6.80 17.21 -6.05
CA THR A 285 -7.91 18.14 -5.77
C THR A 285 -9.23 17.41 -5.48
N SER A 286 -9.24 16.08 -5.61
CA SER A 286 -10.40 15.24 -5.33
C SER A 286 -9.95 14.02 -4.53
N ASP A 287 -10.57 13.80 -3.38
CA ASP A 287 -10.28 12.62 -2.57
C ASP A 287 -10.46 11.33 -3.40
N ALA A 288 -11.53 11.23 -4.19
CA ALA A 288 -11.84 10.05 -4.98
C ALA A 288 -10.73 9.68 -5.99
N GLN A 289 -10.02 10.66 -6.56
CA GLN A 289 -8.90 10.41 -7.47
C GLN A 289 -7.72 9.67 -6.81
N LEU A 290 -7.55 9.82 -5.50
CA LEU A 290 -6.48 9.13 -4.78
C LEU A 290 -6.61 7.61 -4.84
N ALA A 291 -7.83 7.08 -4.78
CA ALA A 291 -8.07 5.63 -4.81
C ALA A 291 -7.63 4.95 -6.12
N VAL A 292 -7.54 5.72 -7.21
CA VAL A 292 -7.11 5.23 -8.53
C VAL A 292 -5.75 5.78 -8.98
N ASN A 293 -5.00 6.40 -8.06
CA ASN A 293 -3.68 6.96 -8.34
C ASN A 293 -2.66 5.87 -8.70
N ASP A 294 -1.77 6.15 -9.65
CA ASP A 294 -0.80 5.20 -10.21
C ASP A 294 0.66 5.63 -10.01
N MET A 295 0.94 6.71 -9.26
CA MET A 295 2.30 7.27 -9.18
C MET A 295 3.33 6.27 -8.67
N VAL A 296 3.00 5.47 -7.64
CA VAL A 296 3.92 4.46 -7.10
C VAL A 296 4.27 3.42 -8.17
N TRP A 297 3.28 2.96 -8.93
CA TRP A 297 3.49 2.02 -10.02
C TRP A 297 4.32 2.65 -11.15
N LYS A 298 3.97 3.85 -11.63
CA LYS A 298 4.67 4.57 -12.70
C LYS A 298 6.16 4.80 -12.41
N LEU A 299 6.50 5.13 -11.16
CA LEU A 299 7.86 5.42 -10.71
C LEU A 299 8.72 4.16 -10.49
N SER A 300 8.11 3.00 -10.44
CA SER A 300 8.80 1.74 -10.14
C SER A 300 9.42 1.10 -11.38
N PRO A 301 10.48 0.28 -11.23
CA PRO A 301 11.09 -0.40 -12.36
C PRO A 301 10.09 -1.26 -13.13
N ALA A 302 10.17 -1.25 -14.45
CA ALA A 302 9.38 -2.12 -15.32
C ALA A 302 9.76 -3.59 -15.12
N PRO A 303 8.86 -4.54 -15.41
CA PRO A 303 9.20 -5.95 -15.49
C PRO A 303 10.23 -6.18 -16.61
N ASP A 304 10.90 -7.33 -16.57
CA ASP A 304 11.74 -7.76 -17.65
C ASP A 304 10.87 -7.99 -18.91
N ALA A 305 11.22 -7.28 -19.99
CA ALA A 305 10.45 -7.33 -21.24
C ALA A 305 10.54 -8.70 -21.97
N GLU A 306 11.59 -9.48 -21.68
CA GLU A 306 11.79 -10.81 -22.30
C GLU A 306 11.08 -11.92 -21.51
N THR A 307 10.58 -11.63 -20.32
CA THR A 307 9.89 -12.61 -19.46
C THR A 307 8.41 -12.66 -19.82
N ASP A 308 7.92 -13.86 -20.12
CA ASP A 308 6.48 -14.13 -20.25
C ASP A 308 5.81 -14.18 -18.87
N TRP A 309 4.95 -13.23 -18.59
CA TRP A 309 4.17 -13.14 -17.35
C TRP A 309 2.73 -13.67 -17.50
N SER A 310 2.37 -14.27 -18.63
CA SER A 310 1.00 -14.76 -18.89
C SER A 310 0.56 -15.88 -17.95
N TRP A 311 1.50 -16.54 -17.26
CA TRP A 311 1.25 -17.55 -16.25
C TRP A 311 0.76 -16.99 -14.92
N VAL A 312 0.98 -15.70 -14.66
CA VAL A 312 0.45 -15.01 -13.45
C VAL A 312 -1.06 -14.96 -13.58
N LYS A 313 -1.75 -15.70 -12.72
CA LYS A 313 -3.21 -15.79 -12.70
C LYS A 313 -3.72 -15.27 -11.37
N PRO A 314 -4.14 -14.00 -11.32
CA PRO A 314 -4.91 -13.48 -10.18
C PRO A 314 -6.19 -14.26 -9.97
N GLY A 315 -6.73 -14.23 -8.75
CA GLY A 315 -7.96 -14.96 -8.46
C GLY A 315 -8.41 -14.80 -7.01
N LYS A 316 -9.55 -15.39 -6.72
CA LYS A 316 -10.12 -15.45 -5.38
C LYS A 316 -9.60 -16.67 -4.64
N VAL A 317 -9.52 -16.55 -3.31
CA VAL A 317 -8.96 -17.58 -2.43
C VAL A 317 -9.96 -17.91 -1.33
N ALA A 318 -10.37 -19.15 -1.20
CA ALA A 318 -11.08 -19.60 -0.01
C ALA A 318 -10.06 -19.78 1.14
N TRP A 319 -10.24 -18.97 2.20
CA TRP A 319 -9.29 -18.83 3.31
C TRP A 319 -9.85 -19.39 4.61
N ASP A 320 -9.03 -20.16 5.32
CA ASP A 320 -9.41 -20.98 6.46
C ASP A 320 -9.15 -20.33 7.84
N TRP A 321 -8.18 -19.40 7.92
CA TRP A 321 -7.65 -18.93 9.20
C TRP A 321 -8.58 -17.96 9.95
N TRP A 322 -9.20 -17.00 9.22
CA TRP A 322 -10.06 -16.00 9.87
C TRP A 322 -11.26 -16.64 10.58
N ASN A 323 -11.89 -17.62 9.93
CA ASN A 323 -13.02 -18.36 10.49
C ASN A 323 -12.58 -19.49 11.43
N ASN A 324 -11.28 -19.64 11.72
CA ASN A 324 -10.69 -20.66 12.59
C ASN A 324 -11.07 -22.11 12.20
N TRP A 325 -11.05 -22.39 10.89
CA TRP A 325 -11.47 -23.70 10.34
C TRP A 325 -12.87 -24.12 10.80
N ASN A 326 -13.74 -23.16 11.12
CA ASN A 326 -15.06 -23.41 11.71
C ASN A 326 -16.06 -23.84 10.61
N VAL A 327 -15.92 -25.07 10.17
CA VAL A 327 -16.86 -25.75 9.26
C VAL A 327 -17.86 -26.52 10.08
N TYR A 328 -19.13 -26.44 9.75
CA TYR A 328 -20.22 -27.13 10.42
C TYR A 328 -21.23 -27.71 9.43
N GLY A 329 -22.11 -28.61 9.91
CA GLY A 329 -23.05 -29.35 9.05
C GLY A 329 -22.38 -30.46 8.24
N VAL A 330 -21.23 -30.94 8.72
CA VAL A 330 -20.40 -31.99 8.13
C VAL A 330 -20.31 -33.21 9.06
N ASP A 331 -19.87 -34.35 8.56
CA ASP A 331 -19.74 -35.63 9.28
C ASP A 331 -18.31 -35.93 9.76
N PHE A 332 -17.42 -34.93 9.67
CA PHE A 332 -16.03 -35.00 10.12
C PHE A 332 -15.71 -33.89 11.13
N LYS A 333 -14.63 -34.04 11.88
CA LYS A 333 -14.13 -33.00 12.79
C LYS A 333 -13.33 -31.97 11.99
N SER A 334 -13.82 -30.72 11.96
CA SER A 334 -13.12 -29.61 11.30
C SER A 334 -11.82 -29.22 12.01
N GLY A 335 -10.86 -28.70 11.25
CA GLY A 335 -9.55 -28.28 11.71
C GLY A 335 -8.51 -28.40 10.60
N ILE A 336 -7.23 -28.40 10.97
CA ILE A 336 -6.13 -28.54 10.03
C ILE A 336 -5.99 -30.03 9.68
N ASN A 337 -6.78 -30.51 8.74
CA ASN A 337 -6.80 -31.92 8.28
C ASN A 337 -7.32 -32.05 6.85
N ASN A 338 -7.12 -33.20 6.25
CA ASN A 338 -7.46 -33.47 4.84
C ASN A 338 -8.96 -33.31 4.55
N GLU A 339 -9.84 -33.71 5.46
CA GLU A 339 -11.29 -33.64 5.27
C GLU A 339 -11.75 -32.19 5.17
N THR A 340 -11.25 -31.32 6.04
CA THR A 340 -11.55 -29.89 6.02
C THR A 340 -11.09 -29.25 4.71
N TYR A 341 -9.85 -29.51 4.27
CA TYR A 341 -9.36 -28.87 3.04
C TYR A 341 -10.01 -29.43 1.77
N ARG A 342 -10.41 -30.69 1.73
CA ARG A 342 -11.25 -31.20 0.65
C ARG A 342 -12.58 -30.47 0.57
N TYR A 343 -13.20 -30.22 1.71
CA TYR A 343 -14.45 -29.45 1.77
C TYR A 343 -14.28 -28.01 1.26
N TYR A 344 -13.16 -27.36 1.56
CA TYR A 344 -12.81 -26.06 0.99
C TYR A 344 -12.58 -26.12 -0.53
N ILE A 345 -11.92 -27.17 -1.00
CA ILE A 345 -11.67 -27.39 -2.43
C ILE A 345 -13.00 -27.61 -3.18
N ASP A 346 -13.89 -28.46 -2.64
CA ASP A 346 -15.22 -28.72 -3.22
C ASP A 346 -16.06 -27.44 -3.29
N PHE A 347 -16.04 -26.62 -2.24
CA PHE A 347 -16.68 -25.31 -2.23
C PHE A 347 -16.10 -24.38 -3.29
N ALA A 348 -14.79 -24.27 -3.36
CA ALA A 348 -14.10 -23.43 -4.34
C ALA A 348 -14.45 -23.85 -5.78
N ALA A 349 -14.40 -25.15 -6.07
CA ALA A 349 -14.75 -25.70 -7.37
C ALA A 349 -16.22 -25.43 -7.77
N ALA A 350 -17.14 -25.63 -6.82
CA ALA A 350 -18.57 -25.42 -7.06
C ALA A 350 -18.94 -23.95 -7.36
N HIS A 351 -18.15 -22.99 -6.87
CA HIS A 351 -18.41 -21.56 -7.02
C HIS A 351 -17.43 -20.85 -7.98
N GLY A 352 -16.49 -21.58 -8.61
CA GLY A 352 -15.51 -20.98 -9.51
C GLY A 352 -14.49 -20.09 -8.80
N ILE A 353 -14.18 -20.40 -7.53
CA ILE A 353 -13.10 -19.77 -6.78
C ILE A 353 -11.78 -20.43 -7.20
N GLU A 354 -10.81 -19.63 -7.57
CA GLU A 354 -9.60 -20.10 -8.23
C GLU A 354 -8.64 -20.86 -7.29
N TYR A 355 -8.62 -20.49 -6.00
CA TYR A 355 -7.64 -21.00 -5.05
C TYR A 355 -8.24 -21.39 -3.70
N VAL A 356 -7.54 -22.29 -3.03
CA VAL A 356 -7.66 -22.54 -1.59
C VAL A 356 -6.29 -22.32 -0.96
N ILE A 357 -6.22 -21.63 0.17
CA ILE A 357 -4.99 -21.49 0.95
C ILE A 357 -5.01 -22.42 2.16
N LEU A 358 -3.90 -23.14 2.38
CA LEU A 358 -3.60 -23.73 3.67
C LEU A 358 -2.80 -22.70 4.47
N ASP A 359 -3.46 -22.02 5.42
CA ASP A 359 -2.84 -21.01 6.26
C ASP A 359 -1.98 -21.65 7.38
N HIS A 360 -1.50 -20.89 8.34
CA HIS A 360 -0.58 -21.32 9.39
C HIS A 360 -1.04 -22.60 10.09
N GLY A 361 -0.15 -23.62 10.12
CA GLY A 361 -0.35 -24.83 10.91
C GLY A 361 -0.19 -26.16 10.16
N TRP A 362 -0.11 -26.16 8.82
CA TRP A 362 0.12 -27.35 8.00
C TRP A 362 1.57 -27.88 8.09
N ALA A 363 2.53 -27.04 8.44
CA ALA A 363 3.93 -27.42 8.68
C ALA A 363 4.20 -27.66 10.17
N VAL A 364 5.19 -28.52 10.48
CA VAL A 364 5.52 -28.90 11.85
C VAL A 364 5.97 -27.69 12.67
N ARG A 365 5.26 -27.39 13.75
CA ARG A 365 5.49 -26.21 14.60
C ARG A 365 6.89 -26.19 15.20
N LEU A 366 7.43 -24.96 15.39
CA LEU A 366 8.72 -24.68 16.06
C LEU A 366 9.94 -25.28 15.35
N LYS A 367 9.79 -25.81 14.14
CA LYS A 367 10.92 -26.33 13.33
C LYS A 367 11.42 -25.31 12.31
N ALA A 368 10.58 -24.36 11.92
CA ALA A 368 10.83 -23.44 10.81
C ALA A 368 11.36 -24.18 9.57
N ASP A 369 10.67 -25.27 9.21
CA ASP A 369 10.99 -26.15 8.12
C ASP A 369 9.72 -26.48 7.34
N LEU A 370 9.59 -25.88 6.17
CA LEU A 370 8.41 -26.03 5.32
C LEU A 370 8.34 -27.37 4.57
N LEU A 371 9.41 -28.15 4.60
CA LEU A 371 9.40 -29.51 4.03
C LEU A 371 8.88 -30.58 5.02
N GLN A 372 8.66 -30.19 6.28
CA GLN A 372 8.08 -31.05 7.32
C GLN A 372 6.58 -30.77 7.48
N VAL A 373 5.75 -31.52 6.78
CA VAL A 373 4.29 -31.45 6.86
C VAL A 373 3.79 -32.22 8.09
N ILE A 374 2.75 -31.74 8.77
CA ILE A 374 2.12 -32.47 9.88
C ILE A 374 1.44 -33.76 9.39
N PRO A 375 1.32 -34.81 10.24
CA PRO A 375 0.74 -36.10 9.83
C PRO A 375 -0.71 -36.04 9.37
N GLU A 376 -1.48 -35.04 9.81
CA GLU A 376 -2.89 -34.84 9.49
C GLU A 376 -3.11 -34.33 8.05
N ILE A 377 -2.03 -33.92 7.37
CA ILE A 377 -2.06 -33.35 6.02
C ILE A 377 -1.29 -34.24 5.04
N ASP A 378 -1.99 -34.83 4.08
CA ASP A 378 -1.43 -35.38 2.86
C ASP A 378 -1.34 -34.28 1.79
N MET A 379 -0.26 -33.52 1.80
CA MET A 379 -0.10 -32.35 0.92
C MET A 379 -0.22 -32.74 -0.55
N LYS A 380 0.45 -33.84 -0.96
CA LYS A 380 0.39 -34.31 -2.37
C LYS A 380 -1.02 -34.72 -2.76
N GLY A 381 -1.71 -35.46 -1.89
CA GLY A 381 -3.09 -35.88 -2.13
C GLY A 381 -4.05 -34.71 -2.23
N LEU A 382 -3.86 -33.64 -1.40
CA LEU A 382 -4.68 -32.41 -1.48
C LEU A 382 -4.40 -31.63 -2.76
N VAL A 383 -3.13 -31.46 -3.17
CA VAL A 383 -2.78 -30.77 -4.42
C VAL A 383 -3.33 -31.48 -5.64
N ASP A 384 -3.23 -32.82 -5.69
CA ASP A 384 -3.79 -33.62 -6.78
C ASP A 384 -5.32 -33.50 -6.83
N TYR A 385 -5.98 -33.60 -5.67
CA TYR A 385 -7.42 -33.44 -5.55
C TYR A 385 -7.89 -32.07 -6.03
N ALA A 386 -7.22 -31.00 -5.58
CA ALA A 386 -7.53 -29.63 -6.02
C ALA A 386 -7.36 -29.47 -7.53
N LYS A 387 -6.28 -30.01 -8.09
CA LYS A 387 -6.02 -29.98 -9.54
C LYS A 387 -7.11 -30.69 -10.34
N GLU A 388 -7.59 -31.85 -9.89
CA GLU A 388 -8.70 -32.58 -10.51
C GLU A 388 -10.00 -31.78 -10.51
N HIS A 389 -10.20 -30.91 -9.53
CA HIS A 389 -11.36 -30.01 -9.39
C HIS A 389 -11.14 -28.62 -9.99
N GLY A 390 -9.99 -28.37 -10.65
CA GLY A 390 -9.68 -27.08 -11.29
C GLY A 390 -9.32 -25.98 -10.30
N VAL A 391 -8.96 -26.30 -9.06
CA VAL A 391 -8.59 -25.38 -7.98
C VAL A 391 -7.09 -25.42 -7.74
N GLY A 392 -6.47 -24.26 -7.52
CA GLY A 392 -5.06 -24.14 -7.13
C GLY A 392 -4.88 -24.12 -5.62
N ILE A 393 -3.75 -24.64 -5.13
CA ILE A 393 -3.37 -24.57 -3.72
C ILE A 393 -2.32 -23.48 -3.53
N ILE A 394 -2.51 -22.63 -2.52
CA ILE A 394 -1.54 -21.65 -2.00
C ILE A 394 -1.16 -22.10 -0.58
N LEU A 395 0.09 -21.90 -0.19
CA LEU A 395 0.58 -22.29 1.13
C LEU A 395 1.02 -21.06 1.92
N TRP A 396 0.67 -21.00 3.18
CA TRP A 396 1.23 -20.05 4.11
C TRP A 396 2.67 -20.45 4.50
N ALA A 397 3.55 -19.47 4.62
CA ALA A 397 4.95 -19.68 5.02
C ALA A 397 5.40 -18.55 5.93
N GLY A 398 5.99 -18.88 7.07
CA GLY A 398 6.65 -17.88 7.91
C GLY A 398 7.98 -17.45 7.31
N TYR A 399 8.32 -16.15 7.44
CA TYR A 399 9.50 -15.52 6.87
C TYR A 399 10.78 -16.34 7.09
N TRP A 400 11.11 -16.69 8.35
CA TRP A 400 12.35 -17.39 8.67
C TRP A 400 12.44 -18.77 8.02
N ALA A 401 11.33 -19.50 7.99
CA ALA A 401 11.27 -20.82 7.37
C ALA A 401 11.41 -20.75 5.85
N PHE A 402 10.82 -19.73 5.23
CA PHE A 402 10.89 -19.52 3.78
C PHE A 402 12.29 -19.06 3.34
N ASP A 403 12.87 -18.05 4.03
CA ASP A 403 14.21 -17.52 3.69
C ASP A 403 15.33 -18.54 3.86
N ARG A 404 15.23 -19.39 4.88
CA ARG A 404 16.25 -20.39 5.20
C ARG A 404 16.53 -21.39 4.07
N ASP A 405 15.50 -21.79 3.32
CA ASP A 405 15.60 -22.83 2.28
C ASP A 405 14.76 -22.50 1.05
N MET A 406 14.75 -21.24 0.68
CA MET A 406 13.84 -20.64 -0.30
C MET A 406 13.81 -21.40 -1.63
N GLU A 407 14.97 -21.75 -2.20
CA GLU A 407 15.06 -22.41 -3.50
C GLU A 407 14.47 -23.84 -3.46
N ASN A 408 14.82 -24.62 -2.43
CA ASN A 408 14.30 -25.97 -2.29
C ASN A 408 12.80 -25.97 -2.02
N VAL A 409 12.31 -25.05 -1.20
CA VAL A 409 10.87 -24.88 -0.91
C VAL A 409 10.11 -24.53 -2.18
N CYS A 410 10.55 -23.50 -2.91
CA CYS A 410 9.90 -23.11 -4.17
C CYS A 410 9.90 -24.24 -5.20
N ARG A 411 11.04 -24.90 -5.42
CA ARG A 411 11.15 -26.02 -6.35
C ARG A 411 10.26 -27.18 -5.95
N HIS A 412 10.34 -27.64 -4.70
CA HIS A 412 9.59 -28.80 -4.19
C HIS A 412 8.08 -28.61 -4.36
N TYR A 413 7.56 -27.46 -3.94
CA TYR A 413 6.12 -27.23 -4.01
C TYR A 413 5.62 -26.88 -5.43
N ALA A 414 6.44 -26.23 -6.26
CA ALA A 414 6.13 -26.04 -7.67
C ALA A 414 6.05 -27.39 -8.43
N GLU A 415 7.02 -28.29 -8.22
CA GLU A 415 7.01 -29.66 -8.79
C GLU A 415 5.77 -30.46 -8.32
N MET A 416 5.32 -30.23 -7.08
CA MET A 416 4.11 -30.86 -6.54
C MET A 416 2.83 -30.31 -7.19
N GLY A 417 2.84 -29.04 -7.66
CA GLY A 417 1.71 -28.38 -8.32
C GLY A 417 1.09 -27.22 -7.54
N VAL A 418 1.67 -26.81 -6.41
CA VAL A 418 1.30 -25.62 -5.64
C VAL A 418 1.42 -24.36 -6.52
N LYS A 419 0.58 -23.36 -6.29
CA LYS A 419 0.47 -22.15 -7.11
C LYS A 419 1.13 -20.92 -6.54
N GLY A 420 1.45 -20.91 -5.24
CA GLY A 420 2.08 -19.76 -4.62
C GLY A 420 2.21 -19.87 -3.11
N PHE A 421 2.75 -18.79 -2.53
CA PHE A 421 2.93 -18.66 -1.09
C PHE A 421 2.39 -17.34 -0.58
N LYS A 422 1.74 -17.39 0.57
CA LYS A 422 1.51 -16.28 1.48
C LYS A 422 2.67 -16.26 2.47
N VAL A 423 3.58 -15.29 2.35
CA VAL A 423 4.80 -15.21 3.17
C VAL A 423 4.62 -14.16 4.25
N ASP A 424 4.61 -14.59 5.50
CA ASP A 424 4.18 -13.80 6.67
C ASP A 424 5.30 -13.66 7.72
N TYR A 425 5.10 -12.76 8.70
CA TYR A 425 6.00 -12.52 9.84
C TYR A 425 7.34 -11.87 9.45
N ILE A 426 7.34 -11.01 8.43
CA ILE A 426 8.54 -10.25 8.03
C ILE A 426 8.75 -9.11 9.03
N ASP A 427 7.72 -8.32 9.32
CA ASP A 427 7.59 -7.28 10.36
C ASP A 427 8.71 -6.23 10.37
N ARG A 428 9.39 -6.00 9.24
CA ARG A 428 10.51 -5.08 9.07
C ARG A 428 10.57 -4.55 7.66
N ASP A 429 11.25 -3.40 7.50
CA ASP A 429 11.56 -2.76 6.22
C ASP A 429 13.01 -2.23 6.15
N ASP A 430 13.92 -2.75 7.00
CA ASP A 430 15.35 -2.50 6.82
C ASP A 430 15.86 -3.11 5.49
N GLN A 431 17.04 -2.72 5.04
CA GLN A 431 17.56 -3.16 3.74
C GLN A 431 17.56 -4.69 3.58
N ILE A 432 17.84 -5.46 4.63
CA ILE A 432 17.85 -6.94 4.56
C ILE A 432 16.44 -7.46 4.27
N ALA A 433 15.42 -6.91 4.95
CA ALA A 433 14.03 -7.29 4.74
C ALA A 433 13.51 -6.86 3.35
N VAL A 434 13.86 -5.66 2.89
CA VAL A 434 13.53 -5.22 1.52
C VAL A 434 14.18 -6.13 0.48
N ASN A 435 15.46 -6.49 0.66
CA ASN A 435 16.16 -7.40 -0.25
C ASN A 435 15.58 -8.83 -0.21
N PHE A 436 15.03 -9.25 0.93
CA PHE A 436 14.30 -10.53 1.00
C PHE A 436 13.08 -10.53 0.07
N HIS A 437 12.28 -9.47 0.07
CA HIS A 437 11.11 -9.39 -0.83
C HIS A 437 11.51 -9.54 -2.30
N ALA A 438 12.57 -8.86 -2.72
CA ALA A 438 13.04 -8.96 -4.11
C ALA A 438 13.54 -10.38 -4.44
N ARG A 439 14.33 -11.02 -3.54
CA ARG A 439 14.81 -12.39 -3.71
C ARG A 439 13.67 -13.41 -3.74
N ALA A 440 12.68 -13.25 -2.85
CA ALA A 440 11.51 -14.12 -2.80
C ALA A 440 10.66 -14.01 -4.06
N ALA A 441 10.43 -12.78 -4.54
CA ALA A 441 9.70 -12.51 -5.78
C ALA A 441 10.40 -13.16 -6.99
N GLU A 442 11.71 -12.96 -7.13
CA GLU A 442 12.52 -13.54 -8.20
C GLU A 442 12.54 -15.07 -8.15
N MET A 443 12.78 -15.64 -6.96
CA MET A 443 12.84 -17.08 -6.78
C MET A 443 11.49 -17.74 -7.09
N ALA A 444 10.40 -17.18 -6.56
CA ALA A 444 9.06 -17.66 -6.85
C ALA A 444 8.73 -17.56 -8.35
N ALA A 445 9.07 -16.45 -9.01
CA ALA A 445 8.87 -16.27 -10.45
C ALA A 445 9.59 -17.33 -11.28
N ARG A 446 10.81 -17.69 -10.90
CA ARG A 446 11.62 -18.75 -11.55
C ARG A 446 10.90 -20.10 -11.57
N TYR A 447 10.09 -20.36 -10.57
CA TYR A 447 9.32 -21.61 -10.43
C TYR A 447 7.82 -21.46 -10.78
N GLY A 448 7.40 -20.31 -11.31
CA GLY A 448 6.00 -20.07 -11.69
C GLY A 448 5.05 -19.98 -10.50
N LEU A 449 5.50 -19.39 -9.38
CA LEU A 449 4.75 -19.26 -8.12
C LEU A 449 4.35 -17.81 -7.85
N LEU A 450 3.10 -17.63 -7.42
CA LEU A 450 2.58 -16.35 -6.91
C LEU A 450 3.11 -16.09 -5.50
N ILE A 451 3.23 -14.82 -5.14
CA ILE A 451 3.57 -14.37 -3.78
C ILE A 451 2.55 -13.35 -3.30
N ASP A 452 2.11 -13.54 -2.06
CA ASP A 452 1.42 -12.57 -1.23
C ASP A 452 2.25 -12.33 0.03
N PHE A 453 2.59 -11.07 0.34
CA PHE A 453 3.42 -10.74 1.49
C PHE A 453 2.56 -10.25 2.66
N HIS A 454 2.77 -10.85 3.84
CA HIS A 454 2.13 -10.50 5.10
C HIS A 454 3.15 -10.10 6.18
N GLY A 455 2.68 -9.47 7.27
CA GLY A 455 3.58 -8.85 8.25
C GLY A 455 4.58 -7.93 7.55
N THR A 456 4.12 -7.08 6.64
CA THR A 456 4.97 -6.35 5.71
C THR A 456 4.55 -4.89 5.54
N TYR A 457 5.49 -4.08 5.03
CA TYR A 457 5.21 -2.70 4.65
C TYR A 457 4.32 -2.61 3.40
N LYS A 458 3.72 -1.41 3.17
CA LYS A 458 2.93 -1.11 1.96
C LYS A 458 3.71 -1.46 0.69
N PRO A 459 3.04 -1.77 -0.43
CA PRO A 459 3.70 -1.85 -1.73
C PRO A 459 4.51 -0.59 -2.04
N ALA A 460 5.64 -0.76 -2.68
CA ALA A 460 6.48 0.33 -3.17
C ALA A 460 6.92 0.07 -4.62
N GLY A 461 6.11 -0.71 -5.36
CA GLY A 461 6.27 -0.99 -6.78
C GLY A 461 7.04 -2.26 -7.13
N LEU A 462 7.39 -3.10 -6.16
CA LEU A 462 7.99 -4.41 -6.44
C LEU A 462 7.06 -5.27 -7.32
N ASN A 463 5.75 -5.17 -7.14
CA ASN A 463 4.73 -5.84 -7.94
C ASN A 463 4.67 -5.39 -9.42
N ARG A 464 5.25 -4.23 -9.78
CA ARG A 464 5.50 -3.87 -11.18
C ARG A 464 6.70 -4.62 -11.72
N ARG A 465 7.82 -4.64 -10.99
CA ARG A 465 9.05 -5.34 -11.39
C ARG A 465 8.86 -6.85 -11.46
N TRP A 466 8.12 -7.40 -10.51
CA TRP A 466 7.82 -8.82 -10.34
C TRP A 466 6.31 -9.03 -10.28
N PRO A 467 5.62 -9.17 -11.43
CA PRO A 467 4.15 -9.30 -11.49
C PRO A 467 3.57 -10.50 -10.74
N ASN A 468 4.38 -11.49 -10.40
CA ASN A 468 3.99 -12.62 -9.55
C ASN A 468 3.82 -12.25 -8.07
N VAL A 469 4.24 -11.06 -7.66
CA VAL A 469 3.87 -10.48 -6.35
C VAL A 469 2.50 -9.85 -6.51
N VAL A 470 1.48 -10.61 -6.17
CA VAL A 470 0.09 -10.25 -6.49
C VAL A 470 -0.61 -9.52 -5.35
N ASN A 471 -0.14 -9.65 -4.10
CA ASN A 471 -0.76 -8.94 -3.00
C ASN A 471 0.21 -8.61 -1.86
N TYR A 472 -0.23 -7.74 -0.95
CA TYR A 472 0.47 -7.30 0.26
C TYR A 472 -0.52 -7.01 1.37
N GLU A 473 -0.19 -7.36 2.60
CA GLU A 473 -0.87 -6.84 3.78
C GLU A 473 -0.49 -5.36 4.02
N GLY A 474 0.21 -5.03 5.08
CA GLY A 474 0.52 -3.64 5.46
C GLY A 474 -0.73 -2.76 5.51
N VAL A 475 -1.83 -3.30 6.00
CA VAL A 475 -3.16 -2.71 6.12
C VAL A 475 -3.81 -3.23 7.40
N HIS A 476 -4.59 -2.40 8.11
CA HIS A 476 -5.40 -2.87 9.22
C HIS A 476 -6.60 -3.66 8.66
N GLY A 477 -6.36 -4.93 8.28
CA GLY A 477 -7.30 -5.80 7.60
C GLY A 477 -8.44 -6.29 8.48
N LEU A 478 -9.42 -6.97 7.86
CA LEU A 478 -10.56 -7.52 8.59
C LEU A 478 -10.15 -8.56 9.64
N GLU A 479 -9.00 -9.21 9.47
CA GLU A 479 -8.50 -10.17 10.46
C GLU A 479 -8.31 -9.56 11.86
N GLN A 480 -8.04 -8.26 11.95
CA GLN A 480 -7.93 -7.53 13.21
C GLN A 480 -9.21 -7.59 14.03
N MET A 481 -10.36 -7.83 13.40
CA MET A 481 -11.65 -7.92 14.08
C MET A 481 -11.81 -9.18 14.98
N LYS A 482 -10.90 -10.15 14.86
CA LYS A 482 -10.88 -11.33 15.78
C LYS A 482 -10.48 -10.96 17.20
N TRP A 483 -9.68 -9.89 17.39
CA TRP A 483 -9.07 -9.53 18.68
C TRP A 483 -9.05 -8.04 19.02
N SER A 484 -9.35 -7.17 18.08
CA SER A 484 -9.32 -5.72 18.31
C SER A 484 -10.32 -5.30 19.38
N ASP A 485 -9.93 -4.31 20.19
CA ASP A 485 -10.85 -3.67 21.11
C ASP A 485 -12.12 -3.19 20.37
N PRO A 486 -13.33 -3.39 20.92
CA PRO A 486 -14.58 -2.97 20.27
C PRO A 486 -14.65 -1.46 19.92
N SER A 487 -13.82 -0.62 20.54
CA SER A 487 -13.72 0.81 20.22
C SER A 487 -12.95 1.11 18.94
N VAL A 488 -12.24 0.14 18.36
CA VAL A 488 -11.59 0.30 17.06
C VAL A 488 -12.66 0.48 15.99
N ASP A 489 -12.58 1.58 15.26
CA ASP A 489 -13.52 1.93 14.21
C ASP A 489 -13.03 1.45 12.85
N GLN A 490 -13.27 0.17 12.56
CA GLN A 490 -12.93 -0.45 11.29
C GLN A 490 -13.71 0.16 10.14
N VAL A 491 -14.97 0.50 10.36
CA VAL A 491 -15.87 1.06 9.33
C VAL A 491 -15.37 2.40 8.81
N THR A 492 -14.88 3.28 9.68
CA THR A 492 -14.25 4.55 9.25
C THR A 492 -12.88 4.30 8.61
N TYR A 493 -12.14 3.30 9.08
CA TYR A 493 -10.87 2.93 8.45
C TYR A 493 -11.07 2.45 7.00
N ASP A 494 -12.09 1.64 6.72
CA ASP A 494 -12.38 1.09 5.40
C ASP A 494 -12.79 2.14 4.35
N VAL A 495 -13.24 3.32 4.79
CA VAL A 495 -13.46 4.49 3.92
C VAL A 495 -12.34 5.53 4.02
N THR A 496 -11.20 5.13 4.60
CA THR A 496 -9.96 5.93 4.67
C THR A 496 -8.85 5.25 3.87
N ALA A 497 -8.65 3.95 4.08
CA ALA A 497 -7.59 3.16 3.47
C ALA A 497 -7.57 3.20 1.93
N PRO A 498 -8.70 3.19 1.20
CA PRO A 498 -8.69 3.29 -0.27
C PRO A 498 -8.05 4.57 -0.80
N PHE A 499 -8.16 5.66 -0.07
CA PHE A 499 -7.61 6.95 -0.47
C PHE A 499 -6.14 7.12 -0.08
N ILE A 500 -5.65 6.40 0.92
CA ILE A 500 -4.30 6.55 1.45
C ILE A 500 -3.49 5.28 1.20
N ARG A 501 -3.82 4.14 1.82
CA ARG A 501 -3.05 2.90 1.71
C ARG A 501 -3.02 2.36 0.26
N MET A 502 -4.16 2.41 -0.42
CA MET A 502 -4.32 1.87 -1.78
C MET A 502 -3.59 2.68 -2.86
N THR A 503 -3.17 3.94 -2.59
CA THR A 503 -2.29 4.71 -3.49
C THR A 503 -0.93 4.05 -3.67
N ALA A 504 -0.49 3.26 -2.68
CA ALA A 504 0.76 2.51 -2.74
C ALA A 504 0.65 1.24 -3.61
N GLY A 505 -0.54 0.65 -3.72
CA GLY A 505 -0.80 -0.57 -4.48
C GLY A 505 -1.81 -1.48 -3.78
N PRO A 506 -1.92 -2.75 -4.22
CA PRO A 506 -2.91 -3.69 -3.74
C PRO A 506 -2.80 -3.95 -2.23
N MET A 507 -3.90 -4.40 -1.63
CA MET A 507 -3.95 -4.73 -0.22
C MET A 507 -4.74 -6.02 0.04
N ASP A 508 -4.14 -6.95 0.78
CA ASP A 508 -4.82 -8.13 1.28
C ASP A 508 -5.60 -7.78 2.55
N TYR A 509 -6.78 -7.19 2.33
CA TYR A 509 -7.66 -6.74 3.41
C TYR A 509 -8.44 -7.89 4.04
N THR A 510 -8.61 -9.02 3.34
CA THR A 510 -9.28 -10.24 3.79
C THR A 510 -10.79 -10.08 4.06
N GLN A 511 -11.52 -9.40 3.18
CA GLN A 511 -12.97 -9.16 3.28
C GLN A 511 -13.81 -10.42 3.05
N GLY A 512 -15.14 -10.25 3.20
CA GLY A 512 -16.15 -11.26 2.83
C GLY A 512 -16.88 -11.91 4.00
N ALA A 513 -16.83 -11.31 5.19
CA ALA A 513 -17.52 -11.85 6.35
C ALA A 513 -19.05 -11.99 6.13
N MET A 514 -19.59 -13.15 6.42
CA MET A 514 -21.02 -13.42 6.41
C MET A 514 -21.67 -13.24 7.80
N ARG A 515 -20.87 -13.09 8.86
CA ARG A 515 -21.31 -12.58 10.16
C ARG A 515 -21.00 -11.10 10.24
N ASN A 516 -22.05 -10.27 10.28
CA ASN A 516 -21.95 -8.81 10.23
C ASN A 516 -22.56 -8.20 11.47
N ALA A 517 -21.96 -7.17 12.03
CA ALA A 517 -22.40 -6.53 13.26
C ALA A 517 -22.59 -5.01 13.10
N THR A 518 -23.67 -4.51 13.66
CA THR A 518 -23.82 -3.07 13.91
C THR A 518 -22.79 -2.60 14.95
N LYS A 519 -22.57 -1.30 15.05
CA LYS A 519 -21.59 -0.73 15.99
C LYS A 519 -21.78 -1.20 17.43
N SER A 520 -23.02 -1.37 17.87
CA SER A 520 -23.37 -1.79 19.24
C SER A 520 -23.32 -3.30 19.46
N ASN A 521 -23.36 -4.09 18.40
CA ASN A 521 -23.42 -5.55 18.48
C ASN A 521 -22.08 -6.24 18.21
N PHE A 522 -21.10 -5.48 17.72
CA PHE A 522 -19.77 -6.00 17.44
C PHE A 522 -19.08 -6.46 18.73
N ARG A 523 -18.44 -7.62 18.66
CA ARG A 523 -17.52 -8.13 19.67
C ARG A 523 -16.44 -8.97 19.00
N PRO A 524 -15.17 -8.87 19.44
CA PRO A 524 -14.11 -9.74 18.95
C PRO A 524 -14.37 -11.19 19.42
N VAL A 525 -14.33 -12.11 18.47
CA VAL A 525 -14.53 -13.55 18.72
C VAL A 525 -13.62 -14.31 17.78
N ASN A 526 -12.88 -15.30 18.32
CA ASN A 526 -11.92 -16.05 17.53
C ASN A 526 -12.58 -17.08 16.60
N ASP A 527 -13.54 -17.85 17.10
CA ASP A 527 -14.09 -19.02 16.41
C ASP A 527 -15.31 -18.67 15.52
N GLU A 528 -15.96 -17.57 15.83
CA GLU A 528 -17.11 -17.04 15.08
C GLU A 528 -16.90 -15.55 14.79
N ALA A 529 -15.76 -15.24 14.19
CA ALA A 529 -15.39 -13.87 13.87
C ALA A 529 -16.48 -13.15 13.06
N MET A 530 -16.59 -11.84 13.25
CA MET A 530 -17.58 -11.01 12.58
C MET A 530 -16.96 -9.69 12.11
N SER A 531 -17.51 -9.10 11.03
CA SER A 531 -17.17 -7.75 10.61
C SER A 531 -17.96 -6.71 11.36
N GLN A 532 -17.42 -5.50 11.47
CA GLN A 532 -18.22 -4.30 11.70
C GLN A 532 -18.89 -3.87 10.39
N GLY A 533 -20.06 -3.24 10.47
CA GLY A 533 -20.83 -2.78 9.32
C GLY A 533 -21.74 -3.84 8.71
N THR A 534 -22.38 -3.48 7.57
CA THR A 534 -23.44 -4.30 6.98
C THR A 534 -22.91 -5.41 6.05
N ARG A 535 -23.81 -6.34 5.67
CA ARG A 535 -23.56 -7.35 4.65
C ARG A 535 -23.18 -6.71 3.31
N CYS A 536 -23.92 -5.70 2.87
CA CYS A 536 -23.66 -5.05 1.60
C CYS A 536 -22.32 -4.30 1.58
N ARG A 537 -21.83 -3.86 2.74
CA ARG A 537 -20.45 -3.36 2.88
C ARG A 537 -19.45 -4.43 2.46
N GLN A 538 -19.54 -5.63 3.03
CA GLN A 538 -18.61 -6.73 2.71
C GLN A 538 -18.65 -7.14 1.24
N LEU A 539 -19.80 -7.06 0.59
CA LEU A 539 -19.91 -7.27 -0.85
C LEU A 539 -19.27 -6.14 -1.66
N ALA A 540 -19.49 -4.88 -1.24
CA ALA A 540 -18.94 -3.70 -1.94
C ALA A 540 -17.42 -3.60 -1.82
N GLU A 541 -16.81 -4.12 -0.76
CA GLU A 541 -15.36 -4.16 -0.55
C GLU A 541 -14.64 -4.95 -1.66
N TYR A 542 -15.26 -5.97 -2.26
CA TYR A 542 -14.70 -6.70 -3.41
C TYR A 542 -14.57 -5.83 -4.67
N VAL A 543 -15.35 -4.77 -4.78
CA VAL A 543 -15.27 -3.82 -5.89
C VAL A 543 -14.39 -2.63 -5.52
N VAL A 544 -14.44 -2.14 -4.27
CA VAL A 544 -13.71 -0.94 -3.83
C VAL A 544 -12.24 -1.23 -3.61
N PHE A 545 -11.90 -2.35 -2.97
CA PHE A 545 -10.51 -2.67 -2.64
C PHE A 545 -9.77 -3.27 -3.83
N ASP A 546 -8.50 -2.92 -3.98
CA ASP A 546 -7.61 -3.46 -4.99
C ASP A 546 -6.87 -4.67 -4.41
N SER A 547 -7.23 -5.86 -4.85
CA SER A 547 -6.70 -7.12 -4.32
C SER A 547 -6.69 -8.20 -5.42
N PRO A 548 -5.60 -8.28 -6.21
CA PRO A 548 -5.49 -9.29 -7.28
C PRO A 548 -5.54 -10.75 -6.80
N LEU A 549 -5.09 -11.01 -5.57
CA LEU A 549 -5.29 -12.28 -4.87
C LEU A 549 -6.26 -12.03 -3.72
N ASN A 550 -7.55 -12.29 -3.94
CA ASN A 550 -8.61 -11.75 -3.11
C ASN A 550 -9.21 -12.81 -2.20
N MET A 551 -9.02 -12.67 -0.89
CA MET A 551 -9.47 -13.65 0.11
C MET A 551 -10.99 -13.63 0.28
N LEU A 552 -11.56 -14.82 0.48
CA LEU A 552 -12.88 -15.05 1.05
C LEU A 552 -12.66 -15.49 2.50
N CYS A 553 -12.87 -14.60 3.46
CA CYS A 553 -12.45 -14.86 4.84
C CYS A 553 -13.38 -15.79 5.63
N ASP A 554 -14.64 -15.92 5.26
CA ASP A 554 -15.59 -16.75 6.01
C ASP A 554 -15.52 -18.23 5.60
N SER A 555 -16.15 -19.10 6.40
CA SER A 555 -16.14 -20.53 6.12
C SER A 555 -17.07 -20.91 4.95
N PRO A 556 -16.77 -21.98 4.21
CA PRO A 556 -17.68 -22.53 3.21
C PRO A 556 -19.10 -22.76 3.76
N SER A 557 -19.24 -23.20 5.00
CA SER A 557 -20.55 -23.41 5.64
C SER A 557 -21.36 -22.12 5.72
N ASN A 558 -20.74 -20.99 6.08
CA ASN A 558 -21.41 -19.69 6.11
C ASN A 558 -21.75 -19.16 4.71
N TYR A 559 -20.84 -19.31 3.74
CA TYR A 559 -21.09 -18.92 2.36
C TYR A 559 -22.24 -19.69 1.71
N MET A 560 -22.34 -21.00 1.97
CA MET A 560 -23.44 -21.81 1.44
C MET A 560 -24.80 -21.46 2.05
N MET A 561 -24.84 -20.86 3.24
CA MET A 561 -26.08 -20.34 3.84
C MET A 561 -26.54 -19.02 3.19
N GLU A 562 -25.67 -18.36 2.44
CA GLU A 562 -25.91 -17.07 1.78
C GLU A 562 -25.59 -17.15 0.26
N PRO A 563 -26.32 -18.00 -0.49
CA PRO A 563 -25.94 -18.34 -1.87
C PRO A 563 -25.95 -17.15 -2.83
N GLU A 564 -26.85 -16.15 -2.65
CA GLU A 564 -26.90 -14.95 -3.48
C GLU A 564 -25.63 -14.10 -3.27
N CYS A 565 -25.25 -13.83 -2.02
CA CYS A 565 -24.03 -13.10 -1.69
C CYS A 565 -22.78 -13.83 -2.20
N THR A 566 -22.72 -15.14 -2.01
CA THR A 566 -21.60 -15.98 -2.47
C THR A 566 -21.50 -15.97 -3.99
N GLY A 567 -22.62 -16.09 -4.70
CA GLY A 567 -22.67 -16.00 -6.16
C GLY A 567 -22.20 -14.64 -6.67
N PHE A 568 -22.56 -13.55 -5.98
CA PHE A 568 -22.06 -12.23 -6.31
C PHE A 568 -20.54 -12.15 -6.13
N ILE A 569 -20.01 -12.50 -4.97
CA ILE A 569 -18.55 -12.51 -4.69
C ILE A 569 -17.81 -13.33 -5.75
N ALA A 570 -18.30 -14.53 -6.05
CA ALA A 570 -17.72 -15.40 -7.07
C ALA A 570 -17.66 -14.75 -8.45
N SER A 571 -18.64 -13.88 -8.78
CA SER A 571 -18.73 -13.19 -10.08
C SER A 571 -17.83 -11.97 -10.21
N VAL A 572 -17.31 -11.41 -9.10
CA VAL A 572 -16.49 -10.19 -9.12
C VAL A 572 -15.06 -10.54 -9.56
N PRO A 573 -14.50 -9.85 -10.58
CA PRO A 573 -13.11 -10.01 -10.96
C PRO A 573 -12.14 -9.52 -9.89
N THR A 574 -10.90 -9.98 -9.91
CA THR A 574 -9.83 -9.52 -9.01
C THR A 574 -8.85 -8.55 -9.67
N VAL A 575 -8.91 -8.44 -11.01
CA VAL A 575 -8.15 -7.48 -11.82
C VAL A 575 -9.09 -6.78 -12.79
N TRP A 576 -8.72 -5.60 -13.25
CA TRP A 576 -9.62 -4.71 -13.94
C TRP A 576 -9.01 -4.12 -15.20
N ASP A 577 -9.83 -3.90 -16.23
CA ASP A 577 -9.42 -3.15 -17.42
C ASP A 577 -9.35 -1.66 -17.11
N GLU A 578 -10.30 -1.19 -16.28
CA GLU A 578 -10.43 0.21 -15.93
C GLU A 578 -10.95 0.37 -14.50
N SER A 579 -10.48 1.40 -13.79
CA SER A 579 -10.98 1.81 -12.48
C SER A 579 -11.21 3.30 -12.49
N LEU A 580 -12.45 3.71 -12.19
CA LEU A 580 -12.90 5.09 -12.19
C LEU A 580 -13.35 5.54 -10.79
N PRO A 581 -12.95 6.73 -10.34
CA PRO A 581 -13.47 7.33 -9.14
C PRO A 581 -14.83 7.98 -9.47
N VAL A 582 -15.91 7.53 -8.84
CA VAL A 582 -17.24 8.14 -9.03
C VAL A 582 -17.44 9.29 -8.06
N ASN A 583 -17.25 9.05 -6.78
CA ASN A 583 -17.21 10.07 -5.72
C ASN A 583 -16.53 9.54 -4.46
N GLY A 584 -16.22 10.42 -3.51
CA GLY A 584 -15.65 10.02 -2.22
C GLY A 584 -15.12 11.17 -1.41
N GLU A 585 -15.06 10.96 -0.10
CA GLU A 585 -14.45 11.85 0.88
C GLU A 585 -13.76 11.01 1.96
N ILE A 586 -12.47 11.25 2.20
CA ILE A 586 -11.65 10.45 3.13
C ILE A 586 -12.29 10.38 4.51
N GLY A 587 -12.45 9.16 5.02
CA GLY A 587 -13.05 8.89 6.33
C GLY A 587 -14.57 9.02 6.36
N LYS A 588 -15.22 9.26 5.23
CA LYS A 588 -16.67 9.41 5.18
C LYS A 588 -17.35 8.41 4.26
N PHE A 589 -16.98 8.38 2.99
CA PHE A 589 -17.57 7.46 1.99
C PHE A 589 -16.71 7.37 0.74
N ILE A 590 -16.91 6.33 -0.05
CA ILE A 590 -16.26 6.12 -1.34
C ILE A 590 -17.20 5.39 -2.28
N THR A 591 -17.17 5.74 -3.57
CA THR A 591 -17.76 4.97 -4.67
C THR A 591 -16.76 4.84 -5.81
N LEU A 592 -16.48 3.61 -6.21
CA LEU A 592 -15.67 3.28 -7.38
C LEU A 592 -16.51 2.53 -8.41
N ALA A 593 -16.20 2.74 -9.68
CA ALA A 593 -16.69 1.94 -10.79
C ALA A 593 -15.49 1.26 -11.47
N ARG A 594 -15.61 -0.05 -11.74
CA ARG A 594 -14.53 -0.85 -12.34
C ARG A 594 -15.06 -1.69 -13.49
N ARG A 595 -14.31 -1.77 -14.59
CA ARG A 595 -14.67 -2.53 -15.78
C ARG A 595 -13.82 -3.77 -15.93
N SER A 596 -14.48 -4.86 -16.32
CA SER A 596 -13.82 -6.08 -16.77
C SER A 596 -14.59 -6.63 -17.97
N GLY A 597 -13.95 -6.68 -19.12
CA GLY A 597 -14.62 -6.94 -20.40
C GLY A 597 -15.74 -5.93 -20.66
N ASP A 598 -16.92 -6.44 -20.95
CA ASP A 598 -18.11 -5.63 -21.23
C ASP A 598 -18.95 -5.30 -19.98
N MET A 599 -18.52 -5.72 -18.80
CA MET A 599 -19.23 -5.55 -17.54
C MET A 599 -18.62 -4.45 -16.69
N TRP A 600 -19.47 -3.70 -16.01
CA TRP A 600 -19.06 -2.76 -14.97
C TRP A 600 -19.52 -3.23 -13.60
N TYR A 601 -18.72 -2.92 -12.59
CA TYR A 601 -19.01 -3.15 -11.19
C TYR A 601 -18.90 -1.82 -10.46
N VAL A 602 -19.90 -1.49 -9.66
CA VAL A 602 -19.94 -0.23 -8.89
C VAL A 602 -20.09 -0.59 -7.42
N GLY A 603 -19.15 -0.16 -6.60
CA GLY A 603 -19.18 -0.39 -5.16
C GLY A 603 -19.16 0.92 -4.37
N SER A 604 -20.02 1.05 -3.38
CA SER A 604 -20.10 2.20 -2.47
C SER A 604 -20.03 1.76 -1.02
N LEU A 605 -19.25 2.50 -0.22
CA LEU A 605 -19.10 2.31 1.23
C LEU A 605 -19.34 3.63 1.95
N THR A 606 -19.90 3.58 3.18
CA THR A 606 -20.00 4.74 4.08
C THR A 606 -19.42 4.43 5.45
N ASN A 607 -19.07 5.46 6.22
CA ASN A 607 -18.75 5.34 7.64
C ASN A 607 -20.03 5.05 8.47
N TRP A 608 -20.01 5.32 9.78
CA TRP A 608 -21.20 5.11 10.63
C TRP A 608 -22.33 6.13 10.43
N ASP A 609 -22.19 7.07 9.49
CA ASP A 609 -23.27 7.97 9.09
C ASP A 609 -24.08 7.35 7.95
N ALA A 610 -25.39 7.28 8.09
CA ALA A 610 -26.26 6.96 6.97
C ALA A 610 -26.16 8.02 5.87
N ARG A 611 -26.20 7.61 4.60
CA ARG A 611 -26.04 8.53 3.47
C ARG A 611 -27.02 8.24 2.35
N GLU A 612 -27.36 9.33 1.68
CA GLU A 612 -27.96 9.30 0.36
C GLU A 612 -26.95 9.89 -0.63
N LEU A 613 -26.61 9.15 -1.68
CA LEU A 613 -25.66 9.56 -2.70
C LEU A 613 -26.33 9.50 -4.08
N THR A 614 -26.09 10.49 -4.91
CA THR A 614 -26.45 10.43 -6.32
C THR A 614 -25.21 10.05 -7.13
N LEU A 615 -25.27 8.90 -7.80
CA LEU A 615 -24.21 8.39 -8.66
C LEU A 615 -24.44 8.87 -10.09
N ASP A 616 -23.38 9.34 -10.74
CA ASP A 616 -23.34 9.58 -12.17
C ASP A 616 -22.81 8.31 -12.86
N LEU A 617 -23.70 7.65 -13.62
CA LEU A 617 -23.42 6.42 -14.36
C LEU A 617 -23.10 6.71 -15.84
N GLY A 618 -22.76 7.94 -16.20
CA GLY A 618 -22.43 8.34 -17.58
C GLY A 618 -21.26 7.56 -18.19
N PHE A 619 -20.37 6.99 -17.37
CA PHE A 619 -19.29 6.11 -17.81
C PHE A 619 -19.76 4.81 -18.49
N LEU A 620 -21.02 4.39 -18.29
CA LEU A 620 -21.60 3.23 -18.98
C LEU A 620 -21.78 3.49 -20.49
N GLY A 621 -21.80 4.76 -20.91
CA GLY A 621 -22.00 5.13 -22.31
C GLY A 621 -23.41 4.87 -22.81
N ASP A 622 -23.58 4.81 -24.15
CA ASP A 622 -24.84 4.59 -24.80
C ASP A 622 -25.36 3.14 -24.69
N GLY A 623 -26.66 2.97 -24.87
CA GLY A 623 -27.34 1.68 -24.85
C GLY A 623 -28.12 1.42 -23.57
N ASP A 624 -28.83 0.31 -23.54
CA ASP A 624 -29.63 -0.12 -22.41
C ASP A 624 -28.77 -0.99 -21.48
N TRP A 625 -28.81 -0.67 -20.20
CA TRP A 625 -28.04 -1.38 -19.16
C TRP A 625 -28.96 -1.85 -18.04
N THR A 626 -28.64 -3.00 -17.51
CA THR A 626 -29.33 -3.61 -16.36
C THR A 626 -28.36 -3.70 -15.19
N LEU A 627 -28.80 -3.31 -14.00
CA LEU A 627 -28.08 -3.42 -12.74
C LEU A 627 -28.60 -4.59 -11.94
N ASP A 628 -27.70 -5.47 -11.52
CA ASP A 628 -27.93 -6.49 -10.50
C ASP A 628 -27.37 -5.92 -9.18
N ILE A 629 -28.25 -5.56 -8.23
CA ILE A 629 -27.97 -4.68 -7.10
C ILE A 629 -28.12 -5.40 -5.78
N PHE A 630 -27.11 -5.29 -4.93
CA PHE A 630 -27.19 -5.58 -3.49
C PHE A 630 -27.12 -4.27 -2.72
N ARG A 631 -28.12 -3.99 -1.90
CA ARG A 631 -28.21 -2.79 -1.08
C ARG A 631 -28.67 -3.09 0.33
N ASP A 632 -28.28 -2.24 1.28
CA ASP A 632 -28.73 -2.33 2.66
C ASP A 632 -30.26 -2.40 2.75
N GLY A 633 -30.75 -3.31 3.57
CA GLY A 633 -32.17 -3.42 3.91
C GLY A 633 -32.62 -2.29 4.84
N ILE A 634 -33.92 -2.13 4.99
CA ILE A 634 -34.51 -1.04 5.78
C ILE A 634 -34.17 -1.13 7.27
N ASN A 635 -33.81 -2.33 7.76
CA ASN A 635 -33.42 -2.57 9.16
C ASN A 635 -31.92 -2.87 9.31
N ALA A 636 -31.09 -2.56 8.32
CA ALA A 636 -29.65 -2.84 8.38
C ALA A 636 -28.92 -2.10 9.52
N ASP A 637 -29.50 -1.00 10.04
CA ASP A 637 -29.06 -0.27 11.22
C ASP A 637 -29.23 -1.07 12.55
N LYS A 638 -30.06 -2.12 12.55
CA LYS A 638 -30.34 -3.02 13.68
C LYS A 638 -29.86 -4.45 13.44
N ALA A 639 -30.01 -4.92 12.21
CA ALA A 639 -29.62 -6.24 11.75
C ALA A 639 -28.65 -6.08 10.56
N ALA A 640 -27.35 -6.00 10.85
CA ALA A 640 -26.33 -5.68 9.84
C ALA A 640 -26.31 -6.63 8.62
N ARG A 641 -26.91 -7.80 8.73
CA ARG A 641 -27.09 -8.77 7.63
C ARG A 641 -28.37 -8.53 6.79
N ASP A 642 -29.20 -7.52 7.14
CA ASP A 642 -30.40 -7.20 6.38
C ASP A 642 -30.04 -6.52 5.05
N TYR A 643 -30.34 -7.17 3.94
CA TYR A 643 -30.06 -6.69 2.60
C TYR A 643 -31.23 -6.94 1.64
N VAL A 644 -31.22 -6.26 0.53
CA VAL A 644 -32.14 -6.45 -0.58
C VAL A 644 -31.35 -6.70 -1.86
N HIS A 645 -31.68 -7.78 -2.55
CA HIS A 645 -31.15 -8.11 -3.87
C HIS A 645 -32.22 -7.84 -4.93
N VAL A 646 -31.94 -7.00 -5.90
CA VAL A 646 -32.90 -6.58 -6.96
C VAL A 646 -32.20 -6.34 -8.28
N THR A 647 -32.92 -6.55 -9.36
CA THR A 647 -32.51 -6.16 -10.71
C THR A 647 -33.31 -4.94 -11.16
N ALA A 648 -32.64 -3.94 -11.73
CA ALA A 648 -33.28 -2.72 -12.22
C ALA A 648 -32.60 -2.20 -13.50
N PRO A 649 -33.31 -1.54 -14.40
CA PRO A 649 -32.70 -0.84 -15.52
C PRO A 649 -31.93 0.40 -15.02
N VAL A 650 -30.85 0.76 -15.72
CA VAL A 650 -30.18 2.04 -15.51
C VAL A 650 -31.10 3.20 -15.94
N PRO A 651 -31.29 4.25 -15.11
CA PRO A 651 -32.08 5.41 -15.48
C PRO A 651 -31.60 6.08 -16.78
N ALA A 652 -32.53 6.60 -17.59
CA ALA A 652 -32.22 7.20 -18.88
C ALA A 652 -31.29 8.43 -18.77
N ASP A 653 -31.37 9.17 -17.66
CA ASP A 653 -30.53 10.32 -17.36
C ASP A 653 -29.18 9.92 -16.75
N ARG A 654 -28.89 8.61 -16.59
CA ARG A 654 -27.70 8.06 -15.97
C ARG A 654 -27.45 8.50 -14.52
N ARG A 655 -28.46 8.97 -13.82
CA ARG A 655 -28.37 9.38 -12.43
C ARG A 655 -29.12 8.42 -11.52
N LEU A 656 -28.43 7.84 -10.56
CA LEU A 656 -29.00 6.87 -9.63
C LEU A 656 -28.79 7.34 -8.19
N THR A 657 -29.90 7.54 -7.47
CA THR A 657 -29.82 7.79 -6.02
C THR A 657 -29.78 6.47 -5.27
N ILE A 658 -28.79 6.32 -4.40
CA ILE A 658 -28.57 5.16 -3.53
C ILE A 658 -28.63 5.56 -2.06
N HIS A 659 -29.07 4.63 -1.22
CA HIS A 659 -29.10 4.80 0.24
C HIS A 659 -28.15 3.81 0.89
N LEU A 660 -27.38 4.28 1.85
CA LEU A 660 -26.44 3.51 2.66
C LEU A 660 -26.84 3.63 4.14
N ALA A 661 -27.02 2.50 4.81
CA ALA A 661 -27.21 2.46 6.26
C ALA A 661 -25.94 2.88 7.02
N PRO A 662 -26.01 3.14 8.34
CA PRO A 662 -24.80 3.33 9.15
C PRO A 662 -23.84 2.14 9.04
N GLY A 663 -22.58 2.38 8.65
CA GLY A 663 -21.62 1.33 8.34
C GLY A 663 -21.98 0.50 7.11
N GLY A 664 -22.78 1.08 6.23
CA GLY A 664 -23.41 0.39 5.13
C GLY A 664 -22.59 0.33 3.85
N GLY A 665 -23.18 -0.40 2.89
CA GLY A 665 -22.68 -0.57 1.55
C GLY A 665 -23.77 -0.71 0.51
N TRP A 666 -23.38 -0.49 -0.74
CA TRP A 666 -24.19 -0.73 -1.92
C TRP A 666 -23.26 -1.24 -3.03
N VAL A 667 -23.70 -2.23 -3.77
CA VAL A 667 -22.91 -2.74 -4.87
C VAL A 667 -23.80 -3.20 -6.00
N ALA A 668 -23.34 -3.00 -7.23
CA ALA A 668 -24.04 -3.48 -8.42
C ALA A 668 -23.07 -3.98 -9.49
N LYS A 669 -23.53 -5.00 -10.22
CA LYS A 669 -22.99 -5.42 -11.50
C LYS A 669 -23.88 -4.87 -12.61
N ALA A 670 -23.29 -4.12 -13.55
CA ALA A 670 -23.98 -3.59 -14.72
C ALA A 670 -23.64 -4.42 -15.95
N THR A 671 -24.67 -4.88 -16.63
CA THR A 671 -24.57 -5.63 -17.89
C THR A 671 -25.31 -4.89 -18.99
N ARG A 672 -24.77 -4.87 -20.20
CA ARG A 672 -25.40 -4.29 -21.38
C ARG A 672 -26.42 -5.29 -21.93
N ASN A 673 -27.64 -4.82 -22.25
CA ASN A 673 -28.73 -5.64 -22.78
C ASN A 673 -28.53 -6.00 -24.25
#